data_c5ea04ef1ea265b113906b895f72179e
#
_entry.id   c5ea04ef1ea265b113906b895f72179e
#
_cell.length_a   1.000
_cell.length_b   1.000
_cell.length_c   1.000
_cell.angle_alpha   90.00
_cell.angle_beta   90.00
_cell.angle_gamma   90.00
#
_symmetry.space_group_name_H-M   'P 1'
#
loop_
_entity.id
_entity.type
_entity.pdbx_description
1 polymer ?
#
loop_
_entity_poly.entity_id
_entity_poly.type
_entity_poly.pdbx_seq_one_letter_code
_entity_poly.pdbx_strand_id
1 'polypeptide(L)'
;MKIFLGDLVHTWEQTGTWTIPINLGYVASYTSKYLNKVGIDCNFKLFKDPQKMIDCIKSEKPDVVGLSYYVWNMKLNHRVFEIVKKHVPNSLTIGGGPYFTNQNANENGARRFFSMYHNCDAYIVNQGEKGFFELIKVFCAVNKNLDQFRKINIPGSLINDVKKNNTIHIGKNIGALSDLNDIPSPYLNGLLDTFFEGPYMPILETNRSCPYRCTFCAWGIGTQKLLRFDEERVLKEIEYIYERSKFATTLFIADANFAILDRDSRFAAKIYEGHKKTSFPNFVAVQWNKTRPDRVLKTAKEFKNISQVGASLQSISDDVLHAIKRKNLTFDQIAQLRKELEKFGQEKIFSELIIGLPYETKESHLQANRQLIDLNFEVQNYNLHLLPGTEMDTEESRKKYFKKTGWRLFDNAYGIYDGKIILEGQEVVLQTNTLSIEDFRYIRFYHFLQQMMWSKKWYYDYLKFLKSYEIHPVSVFNKIIEKCKKDKGEIGNLYSEFMNDYDEAESFDSFKKLEKYWQRESNFNRLKEGNYGKLNMLYTFKLVLNHRKAFNKFLLKISKEYATSIGLDVDNFVELCKEVLKFQNAKFLQIDNEWKIKQQFTEKFVYDFVKWKKSGYGKLEKLNKQKLYKFYIPKQQQKAI
;
A
#
# COMPACT_ATOMS: atom_id res chain seq x y z
N MET A 1 19.41 6.35 31.10
CA MET A 1 19.03 7.32 30.04
C MET A 1 17.66 6.99 29.53
N LYS A 2 16.77 7.99 29.35
CA LYS A 2 15.38 7.81 28.85
C LYS A 2 15.33 8.03 27.35
N ILE A 3 14.91 7.01 26.58
CA ILE A 3 14.88 7.02 25.12
C ILE A 3 13.46 6.73 24.64
N PHE A 4 12.90 7.63 23.87
CA PHE A 4 11.62 7.45 23.21
C PHE A 4 11.80 7.17 21.73
N LEU A 5 11.19 6.09 21.23
CA LEU A 5 11.22 5.74 19.82
C LEU A 5 9.80 5.73 19.25
N GLY A 6 9.61 6.38 18.10
CA GLY A 6 8.33 6.48 17.42
C GLY A 6 8.38 5.92 15.99
N ASP A 7 7.49 4.99 15.70
CA ASP A 7 7.09 4.61 14.32
C ASP A 7 5.67 5.15 14.11
N LEU A 8 5.59 6.49 14.01
CA LEU A 8 4.35 7.21 14.12
C LEU A 8 3.49 7.08 12.85
N VAL A 9 2.19 6.95 13.06
CA VAL A 9 1.19 6.99 12.00
C VAL A 9 0.13 8.04 12.32
N HIS A 10 -0.44 8.65 11.29
CA HIS A 10 -1.57 9.56 11.49
C HIS A 10 -2.75 8.80 12.06
N THR A 11 -3.40 9.39 13.08
CA THR A 11 -4.46 8.73 13.86
C THR A 11 -5.84 9.31 13.61
N TRP A 12 -5.96 10.23 12.64
CA TRP A 12 -7.25 10.82 12.32
C TRP A 12 -8.21 9.72 11.83
N GLU A 13 -9.36 9.61 12.48
CA GLU A 13 -10.44 8.66 12.17
C GLU A 13 -10.02 7.16 12.17
N GLN A 14 -8.98 6.80 12.90
CA GLN A 14 -8.46 5.42 13.00
C GLN A 14 -8.06 4.80 11.65
N THR A 15 -7.75 5.62 10.66
CA THR A 15 -7.46 5.18 9.28
C THR A 15 -6.00 4.77 9.05
N GLY A 16 -5.13 4.96 10.03
CA GLY A 16 -3.71 4.56 9.95
C GLY A 16 -3.51 3.05 9.98
N THR A 17 -2.45 2.57 9.35
CA THR A 17 -2.02 1.17 9.49
C THR A 17 -1.40 0.98 10.87
N TRP A 18 -2.20 0.52 11.80
CA TRP A 18 -1.81 0.26 13.18
C TRP A 18 -1.06 -1.07 13.29
N THR A 19 0.22 -1.03 12.95
CA THR A 19 1.10 -2.20 13.08
C THR A 19 1.92 -2.14 14.35
N ILE A 20 2.24 -3.30 14.92
CA ILE A 20 3.24 -3.38 16.00
C ILE A 20 4.59 -2.89 15.46
N PRO A 21 5.27 -1.94 16.12
CA PRO A 21 6.51 -1.33 15.61
C PRO A 21 7.73 -2.23 15.81
N ILE A 22 7.80 -3.34 15.08
CA ILE A 22 8.88 -4.33 15.18
C ILE A 22 10.26 -3.74 14.86
N ASN A 23 10.32 -2.79 13.91
CA ASN A 23 11.53 -2.07 13.54
C ASN A 23 12.15 -1.33 14.73
N LEU A 24 11.34 -0.65 15.53
CA LEU A 24 11.80 0.00 16.76
C LEU A 24 12.19 -1.02 17.83
N GLY A 25 11.46 -2.13 17.90
CA GLY A 25 11.78 -3.26 18.77
C GLY A 25 13.18 -3.81 18.49
N TYR A 26 13.56 -3.98 17.23
CA TYR A 26 14.90 -4.42 16.83
C TYR A 26 15.98 -3.42 17.23
N VAL A 27 15.77 -2.14 16.92
CA VAL A 27 16.73 -1.07 17.30
C VAL A 27 16.91 -1.00 18.81
N ALA A 28 15.82 -1.03 19.58
CA ALA A 28 15.89 -0.99 21.04
C ALA A 28 16.55 -2.23 21.62
N SER A 29 16.17 -3.44 21.18
CA SER A 29 16.73 -4.70 21.68
C SER A 29 18.23 -4.83 21.38
N TYR A 30 18.65 -4.48 20.14
CA TYR A 30 20.06 -4.47 19.76
C TYR A 30 20.85 -3.46 20.60
N THR A 31 20.36 -2.24 20.68
CA THR A 31 21.02 -1.16 21.41
C THR A 31 21.16 -1.48 22.90
N SER A 32 20.10 -1.98 23.55
CA SER A 32 20.14 -2.40 24.95
C SER A 32 21.20 -3.48 25.21
N LYS A 33 21.27 -4.52 24.34
CA LYS A 33 22.25 -5.60 24.43
C LYS A 33 23.67 -5.06 24.44
N TYR A 34 23.99 -4.10 23.58
CA TYR A 34 25.36 -3.60 23.43
C TYR A 34 25.72 -2.48 24.42
N LEU A 35 24.76 -1.62 24.80
CA LEU A 35 24.98 -0.60 25.82
C LEU A 35 25.19 -1.20 27.22
N ASN A 36 24.43 -2.26 27.56
CA ASN A 36 24.63 -2.99 28.84
C ASN A 36 26.03 -3.58 28.95
N LYS A 37 26.65 -4.05 27.82
CA LYS A 37 28.04 -4.55 27.82
C LYS A 37 29.08 -3.47 28.16
N VAL A 38 28.75 -2.19 27.95
CA VAL A 38 29.63 -1.05 28.25
C VAL A 38 29.16 -0.25 29.49
N GLY A 39 28.26 -0.81 30.29
CA GLY A 39 27.79 -0.22 31.55
C GLY A 39 26.85 0.97 31.39
N ILE A 40 26.21 1.14 30.25
CA ILE A 40 25.22 2.22 29.99
C ILE A 40 23.83 1.63 30.09
N ASP A 41 23.06 2.08 31.08
CA ASP A 41 21.64 1.70 31.24
C ASP A 41 20.71 2.64 30.51
N CYS A 42 19.78 2.06 29.74
CA CYS A 42 18.79 2.78 28.93
C CYS A 42 17.38 2.23 29.12
N ASN A 43 16.44 3.15 29.33
CA ASN A 43 15.01 2.84 29.38
C ASN A 43 14.34 3.27 28.07
N PHE A 44 13.85 2.30 27.31
CA PHE A 44 13.17 2.50 26.04
C PHE A 44 11.67 2.53 26.23
N LYS A 45 11.02 3.52 25.60
CA LYS A 45 9.56 3.59 25.45
C LYS A 45 9.21 3.72 23.97
N LEU A 46 8.36 2.82 23.46
CA LEU A 46 8.01 2.73 22.04
C LEU A 46 6.63 3.32 21.80
N PHE A 47 6.48 4.03 20.69
CA PHE A 47 5.24 4.71 20.33
C PHE A 47 4.82 4.45 18.90
N LYS A 48 3.50 4.32 18.70
CA LYS A 48 2.83 4.31 17.40
C LYS A 48 1.89 5.50 17.25
N ASP A 49 1.27 5.91 18.36
CA ASP A 49 0.35 7.04 18.45
C ASP A 49 1.13 8.35 18.66
N PRO A 50 0.99 9.35 17.76
CA PRO A 50 1.71 10.62 17.86
C PRO A 50 1.28 11.44 19.09
N GLN A 51 -0.02 11.46 19.41
CA GLN A 51 -0.51 12.28 20.53
C GLN A 51 -0.02 11.73 21.88
N LYS A 52 -0.07 10.40 22.06
CA LYS A 52 0.51 9.75 23.24
C LYS A 52 2.00 10.06 23.40
N MET A 53 2.74 10.04 22.28
CA MET A 53 4.16 10.38 22.30
C MET A 53 4.40 11.84 22.67
N ILE A 54 3.62 12.77 22.10
CA ILE A 54 3.71 14.21 22.39
C ILE A 54 3.43 14.49 23.89
N ASP A 55 2.41 13.85 24.46
CA ASP A 55 2.05 14.03 25.88
C ASP A 55 3.15 13.48 26.80
N CYS A 56 3.72 12.32 26.47
CA CYS A 56 4.86 11.76 27.19
C CYS A 56 6.14 12.62 27.05
N ILE A 57 6.40 13.23 25.89
CA ILE A 57 7.54 14.14 25.71
C ILE A 57 7.42 15.34 26.65
N LYS A 58 6.22 15.94 26.74
CA LYS A 58 5.97 17.11 27.59
C LYS A 58 6.10 16.78 29.09
N SER A 59 5.61 15.62 29.51
CA SER A 59 5.61 15.21 30.93
C SER A 59 6.91 14.56 31.39
N GLU A 60 7.49 13.68 30.60
CA GLU A 60 8.61 12.82 31.01
C GLU A 60 9.99 13.31 30.57
N LYS A 61 10.06 14.27 29.65
CA LYS A 61 11.28 14.93 29.17
C LYS A 61 12.41 13.95 28.81
N PRO A 62 12.29 13.17 27.72
CA PRO A 62 13.27 12.16 27.34
C PRO A 62 14.63 12.79 26.96
N ASP A 63 15.72 12.06 27.22
CA ASP A 63 17.09 12.44 26.78
C ASP A 63 17.26 12.32 25.26
N VAL A 64 16.56 11.33 24.64
CA VAL A 64 16.65 11.03 23.21
C VAL A 64 15.25 10.76 22.66
N VAL A 65 14.98 11.28 21.47
CA VAL A 65 13.79 10.96 20.68
C VAL A 65 14.21 10.49 19.29
N GLY A 66 13.93 9.23 18.97
CA GLY A 66 14.18 8.62 17.66
C GLY A 66 12.88 8.37 16.88
N LEU A 67 12.84 8.72 15.58
CA LEU A 67 11.65 8.56 14.75
C LEU A 67 11.97 7.85 13.43
N SER A 68 11.11 6.90 13.04
CA SER A 68 11.17 6.22 11.74
C SER A 68 10.55 7.09 10.65
N TYR A 69 11.36 7.50 9.67
CA TYR A 69 10.93 8.32 8.53
C TYR A 69 10.50 7.47 7.34
N TYR A 70 9.21 7.53 7.03
CA TYR A 70 8.59 6.96 5.84
C TYR A 70 7.82 8.06 5.08
N VAL A 71 7.49 7.82 3.83
CA VAL A 71 6.77 8.80 2.99
C VAL A 71 5.40 9.22 3.57
N TRP A 72 4.81 8.43 4.46
CA TRP A 72 3.52 8.69 5.11
C TRP A 72 3.60 9.39 6.47
N ASN A 73 4.81 9.76 6.97
CA ASN A 73 4.97 10.39 8.28
C ASN A 73 6.11 11.42 8.37
N MET A 74 6.63 11.89 7.26
CA MET A 74 7.80 12.79 7.26
C MET A 74 7.52 14.13 7.93
N LYS A 75 6.37 14.74 7.62
CA LYS A 75 5.94 16.02 8.22
C LYS A 75 5.49 15.84 9.65
N LEU A 76 4.81 14.73 9.96
CA LEU A 76 4.45 14.35 11.31
C LEU A 76 5.67 14.24 12.22
N ASN A 77 6.70 13.53 11.77
CA ASN A 77 7.95 13.39 12.51
C ASN A 77 8.65 14.74 12.74
N HIS A 78 8.66 15.59 11.72
CA HIS A 78 9.21 16.95 11.87
C HIS A 78 8.42 17.75 12.92
N ARG A 79 7.08 17.66 12.88
CA ARG A 79 6.24 18.31 13.89
C ARG A 79 6.53 17.83 15.31
N VAL A 80 6.73 16.53 15.49
CA VAL A 80 7.12 15.98 16.80
C VAL A 80 8.49 16.50 17.23
N PHE A 81 9.48 16.57 16.34
CA PHE A 81 10.78 17.15 16.66
C PHE A 81 10.71 18.65 16.98
N GLU A 82 9.84 19.43 16.32
CA GLU A 82 9.55 20.83 16.74
C GLU A 82 9.09 20.90 18.20
N ILE A 83 8.18 20.00 18.58
CA ILE A 83 7.65 19.92 19.94
C ILE A 83 8.75 19.49 20.92
N VAL A 84 9.58 18.52 20.56
CA VAL A 84 10.74 18.12 21.37
C VAL A 84 11.66 19.33 21.64
N LYS A 85 12.07 20.03 20.58
CA LYS A 85 12.98 21.17 20.72
C LYS A 85 12.37 22.37 21.48
N LYS A 86 11.05 22.51 21.46
CA LYS A 86 10.32 23.49 22.24
C LYS A 86 10.30 23.16 23.74
N HIS A 87 10.03 21.90 24.10
CA HIS A 87 9.80 21.49 25.49
C HIS A 87 11.02 20.85 26.17
N VAL A 88 11.93 20.27 25.39
CA VAL A 88 13.15 19.57 25.84
C VAL A 88 14.31 19.92 24.90
N PRO A 89 14.81 21.16 24.87
CA PRO A 89 15.78 21.65 23.86
C PRO A 89 17.07 20.84 23.78
N ASN A 90 17.50 20.25 24.90
CA ASN A 90 18.71 19.45 25.01
C ASN A 90 18.51 17.96 24.64
N SER A 91 17.28 17.53 24.33
CA SER A 91 17.04 16.16 23.86
C SER A 91 17.63 15.95 22.47
N LEU A 92 18.36 14.85 22.28
CA LEU A 92 18.88 14.44 20.97
C LEU A 92 17.75 13.90 20.11
N THR A 93 17.59 14.45 18.90
CA THR A 93 16.57 14.04 17.92
C THR A 93 17.20 13.25 16.79
N ILE A 94 16.75 12.02 16.58
CA ILE A 94 17.34 11.07 15.61
C ILE A 94 16.28 10.62 14.62
N GLY A 95 16.53 10.82 13.32
CA GLY A 95 15.78 10.22 12.24
C GLY A 95 16.39 8.88 11.80
N GLY A 96 15.58 7.99 11.28
CA GLY A 96 16.02 6.74 10.64
C GLY A 96 14.95 6.26 9.65
N GLY A 97 15.25 5.25 8.84
CA GLY A 97 14.33 4.69 7.86
C GLY A 97 14.83 4.82 6.42
N PRO A 98 13.99 4.52 5.41
CA PRO A 98 14.45 4.33 4.04
C PRO A 98 14.75 5.62 3.25
N TYR A 99 14.61 6.81 3.85
CA TYR A 99 14.87 8.07 3.14
C TYR A 99 16.32 8.19 2.66
N PHE A 100 17.30 7.85 3.52
CA PHE A 100 18.70 7.85 3.16
C PHE A 100 19.23 6.45 2.89
N THR A 101 19.86 6.32 1.74
CA THR A 101 20.54 5.14 1.24
C THR A 101 21.95 5.53 0.77
N ASN A 102 22.74 4.56 0.34
CA ASN A 102 24.06 4.85 -0.24
C ASN A 102 24.01 5.75 -1.50
N GLN A 103 22.83 5.90 -2.13
CA GLN A 103 22.68 6.72 -3.34
C GLN A 103 22.54 8.22 -3.05
N ASN A 104 21.89 8.58 -1.94
CA ASN A 104 21.57 9.96 -1.58
C ASN A 104 22.15 10.40 -0.23
N ALA A 105 22.89 9.53 0.50
CA ALA A 105 23.58 9.87 1.74
C ALA A 105 24.90 10.62 1.46
N ASN A 106 24.80 11.74 0.75
CA ASN A 106 25.90 12.64 0.44
C ASN A 106 25.58 14.05 0.95
N GLU A 107 26.52 14.98 0.82
CA GLU A 107 26.36 16.35 1.34
C GLU A 107 25.13 17.06 0.77
N ASN A 108 24.88 16.97 -0.53
CA ASN A 108 23.72 17.60 -1.16
C ASN A 108 22.40 17.04 -0.68
N GLY A 109 22.27 15.72 -0.62
CA GLY A 109 21.09 15.04 -0.08
C GLY A 109 20.83 15.38 1.39
N ALA A 110 21.89 15.39 2.20
CA ALA A 110 21.80 15.74 3.61
C ALA A 110 21.44 17.22 3.82
N ARG A 111 22.03 18.15 3.07
CA ARG A 111 21.66 19.57 3.13
C ARG A 111 20.21 19.80 2.74
N ARG A 112 19.74 19.14 1.68
CA ARG A 112 18.32 19.20 1.28
C ARG A 112 17.40 18.69 2.39
N PHE A 113 17.72 17.57 3.02
CA PHE A 113 16.93 17.00 4.11
C PHE A 113 16.91 17.92 5.33
N PHE A 114 18.08 18.32 5.86
CA PHE A 114 18.16 19.10 7.08
C PHE A 114 17.68 20.56 6.90
N SER A 115 17.64 21.09 5.68
CA SER A 115 16.97 22.37 5.40
C SER A 115 15.46 22.30 5.58
N MET A 116 14.86 21.15 5.24
CA MET A 116 13.42 20.92 5.41
C MET A 116 13.07 20.44 6.84
N TYR A 117 13.95 19.64 7.46
CA TYR A 117 13.74 18.96 8.74
C TYR A 117 14.81 19.37 9.77
N HIS A 118 14.97 20.67 9.96
CA HIS A 118 16.07 21.29 10.71
C HIS A 118 16.11 20.94 12.22
N ASN A 119 15.03 20.40 12.78
CA ASN A 119 14.99 19.94 14.18
C ASN A 119 15.43 18.48 14.35
N CYS A 120 15.88 17.82 13.28
CA CYS A 120 16.55 16.52 13.34
C CYS A 120 18.06 16.74 13.54
N ASP A 121 18.63 16.27 14.65
CA ASP A 121 20.06 16.44 14.95
C ASP A 121 20.93 15.42 14.20
N ALA A 122 20.41 14.20 14.03
CA ALA A 122 21.12 13.10 13.38
C ALA A 122 20.17 12.25 12.56
N TYR A 123 20.67 11.66 11.46
CA TYR A 123 19.93 10.68 10.69
C TYR A 123 20.77 9.41 10.48
N ILE A 124 20.18 8.23 10.72
CA ILE A 124 20.83 6.94 10.52
C ILE A 124 20.66 6.49 9.08
N VAL A 125 21.76 6.18 8.41
CA VAL A 125 21.77 5.71 7.02
C VAL A 125 21.66 4.18 6.97
N ASN A 126 20.81 3.64 6.10
CA ASN A 126 20.53 2.21 5.93
C ASN A 126 19.89 1.55 7.17
N GLN A 127 20.48 0.45 7.70
CA GLN A 127 19.91 -0.29 8.83
C GLN A 127 20.13 0.43 10.16
N GLY A 128 19.09 0.43 10.98
CA GLY A 128 19.01 1.26 12.19
C GLY A 128 19.88 0.80 13.36
N GLU A 129 20.09 -0.49 13.53
CA GLU A 129 20.56 -1.10 14.78
C GLU A 129 21.96 -0.61 15.19
N LYS A 130 22.96 -0.79 14.30
CA LYS A 130 24.33 -0.36 14.55
C LYS A 130 24.45 1.17 14.65
N GLY A 131 23.82 1.89 13.71
CA GLY A 131 23.91 3.35 13.67
C GLY A 131 23.31 4.00 14.90
N PHE A 132 22.17 3.49 15.37
CA PHE A 132 21.54 3.99 16.59
C PHE A 132 22.42 3.73 17.82
N PHE A 133 22.96 2.52 17.95
CA PHE A 133 23.90 2.20 19.03
C PHE A 133 25.10 3.16 19.05
N GLU A 134 25.76 3.41 17.91
CA GLU A 134 26.91 4.32 17.84
C GLU A 134 26.54 5.76 18.23
N LEU A 135 25.38 6.27 17.77
CA LEU A 135 24.89 7.60 18.15
C LEU A 135 24.69 7.71 19.67
N ILE A 136 24.05 6.73 20.29
CA ILE A 136 23.78 6.73 21.72
C ILE A 136 25.08 6.62 22.54
N LYS A 137 26.00 5.74 22.15
CA LYS A 137 27.29 5.59 22.75
C LYS A 137 28.09 6.91 22.77
N VAL A 138 28.16 7.61 21.63
CA VAL A 138 28.84 8.91 21.52
C VAL A 138 28.12 9.97 22.34
N PHE A 139 26.78 10.02 22.32
CA PHE A 139 26.00 10.98 23.09
C PHE A 139 26.25 10.84 24.61
N CYS A 140 26.39 9.61 25.11
CA CYS A 140 26.80 9.36 26.48
C CYS A 140 28.24 9.80 26.76
N ALA A 141 29.16 9.52 25.84
CA ALA A 141 30.58 9.85 25.99
C ALA A 141 30.83 11.38 26.08
N VAL A 142 29.96 12.18 25.43
CA VAL A 142 30.00 13.66 25.56
C VAL A 142 29.07 14.20 26.66
N ASN A 143 28.72 13.38 27.64
CA ASN A 143 27.84 13.75 28.77
C ASN A 143 26.53 14.41 28.33
N LYS A 144 25.92 13.91 27.25
CA LYS A 144 24.68 14.41 26.65
C LYS A 144 24.77 15.87 26.13
N ASN A 145 25.97 16.37 25.88
CA ASN A 145 26.19 17.72 25.36
C ASN A 145 25.95 17.73 23.83
N LEU A 146 24.84 18.33 23.38
CA LEU A 146 24.48 18.37 21.97
C LEU A 146 25.48 19.16 21.11
N ASP A 147 26.10 20.21 21.64
CA ASP A 147 27.05 21.05 20.90
C ASP A 147 28.36 20.31 20.63
N GLN A 148 28.80 19.48 21.58
CA GLN A 148 29.94 18.59 21.36
C GLN A 148 29.57 17.43 20.43
N PHE A 149 28.39 16.83 20.62
CA PHE A 149 27.88 15.74 19.79
C PHE A 149 27.82 16.11 18.31
N ARG A 150 27.29 17.31 17.99
CA ARG A 150 27.11 17.76 16.58
C ARG A 150 28.41 17.95 15.82
N LYS A 151 29.56 18.01 16.49
CA LYS A 151 30.90 18.19 15.88
C LYS A 151 31.59 16.87 15.53
N ILE A 152 30.97 15.73 15.79
CA ILE A 152 31.60 14.41 15.67
C ILE A 152 31.09 13.67 14.43
N ASN A 153 32.00 13.15 13.61
CA ASN A 153 31.66 12.20 12.56
C ASN A 153 31.36 10.82 13.16
N ILE A 154 30.08 10.46 13.24
CA ILE A 154 29.66 9.19 13.85
C ILE A 154 29.35 8.16 12.76
N PRO A 155 29.95 6.96 12.79
CA PRO A 155 29.77 5.96 11.76
C PRO A 155 28.28 5.59 11.56
N GLY A 156 27.87 5.43 10.31
CA GLY A 156 26.48 5.07 9.93
C GLY A 156 25.48 6.19 10.03
N SER A 157 25.89 7.45 10.20
CA SER A 157 24.98 8.56 10.39
C SER A 157 25.37 9.84 9.64
N LEU A 158 24.39 10.71 9.48
CA LEU A 158 24.53 12.11 9.05
C LEU A 158 24.20 12.99 10.25
N ILE A 159 25.08 13.94 10.59
CA ILE A 159 24.90 14.84 11.73
C ILE A 159 24.66 16.26 11.24
N ASN A 160 23.64 16.89 11.79
CA ASN A 160 23.22 18.25 11.44
C ASN A 160 23.90 19.31 12.33
N ASP A 161 24.91 19.98 11.79
CA ASP A 161 25.55 21.15 12.42
C ASP A 161 25.38 22.44 11.59
N VAL A 162 24.33 22.45 10.72
CA VAL A 162 24.11 23.55 9.77
C VAL A 162 23.82 24.89 10.47
N LYS A 163 23.01 24.87 11.55
CA LYS A 163 22.60 26.12 12.22
C LYS A 163 23.76 26.86 12.88
N LYS A 164 24.76 26.15 13.39
CA LYS A 164 25.90 26.77 14.12
C LYS A 164 27.13 26.97 13.23
N ASN A 165 27.47 25.92 12.45
CA ASN A 165 28.74 25.89 11.73
C ASN A 165 28.56 25.72 10.20
N ASN A 166 27.34 25.75 9.69
CA ASN A 166 26.99 25.48 8.27
C ASN A 166 27.60 24.17 7.74
N THR A 167 27.76 23.17 8.61
CA THR A 167 28.44 21.90 8.35
C THR A 167 27.50 20.73 8.50
N ILE A 168 27.71 19.71 7.69
CA ILE A 168 27.10 18.38 7.86
C ILE A 168 28.23 17.38 8.01
N HIS A 169 28.18 16.59 9.07
CA HIS A 169 29.15 15.52 9.28
C HIS A 169 28.58 14.22 8.72
N ILE A 170 29.32 13.61 7.79
CA ILE A 170 28.94 12.35 7.14
C ILE A 170 29.82 11.25 7.73
N GLY A 171 29.22 10.37 8.51
CA GLY A 171 29.90 9.24 9.11
C GLY A 171 30.24 8.16 8.09
N LYS A 172 31.32 7.41 8.32
CA LYS A 172 31.69 6.25 7.51
C LYS A 172 30.54 5.24 7.46
N ASN A 173 30.30 4.68 6.29
CA ASN A 173 29.32 3.59 6.17
C ASN A 173 29.76 2.36 6.95
N ILE A 174 28.92 1.87 7.86
CA ILE A 174 29.19 0.70 8.71
C ILE A 174 28.60 -0.60 8.16
N GLY A 175 27.97 -0.54 6.98
CA GLY A 175 27.33 -1.70 6.35
C GLY A 175 26.13 -2.25 7.13
N ALA A 176 25.52 -3.27 6.55
CA ALA A 176 24.45 -4.02 7.19
C ALA A 176 25.00 -4.98 8.28
N LEU A 177 24.11 -5.48 9.12
CA LEU A 177 24.43 -6.62 10.00
C LEU A 177 24.81 -7.83 9.14
N SER A 178 25.82 -8.57 9.58
CA SER A 178 26.21 -9.83 8.92
C SER A 178 25.34 -11.01 9.33
N ASP A 179 24.81 -10.96 10.55
CA ASP A 179 23.89 -11.94 11.13
C ASP A 179 22.72 -11.23 11.82
N LEU A 180 21.48 -11.56 11.44
CA LEU A 180 20.28 -10.99 12.06
C LEU A 180 20.02 -11.56 13.47
N ASN A 181 20.57 -12.74 13.79
CA ASN A 181 20.39 -13.36 15.11
C ASN A 181 21.15 -12.62 16.22
N ASP A 182 22.03 -11.68 15.84
CA ASP A 182 22.65 -10.76 16.78
C ASP A 182 21.65 -9.77 17.43
N ILE A 183 20.50 -9.58 16.80
CA ILE A 183 19.39 -8.79 17.34
C ILE A 183 18.54 -9.67 18.26
N PRO A 184 18.42 -9.40 19.57
CA PRO A 184 17.47 -10.13 20.43
C PRO A 184 16.04 -9.93 19.95
N SER A 185 15.21 -10.96 20.05
CA SER A 185 13.80 -10.87 19.63
C SER A 185 13.01 -9.90 20.51
N PRO A 186 12.42 -8.84 19.94
CA PRO A 186 11.61 -7.90 20.71
C PRO A 186 10.26 -8.48 21.12
N TYR A 187 9.81 -9.55 20.49
CA TYR A 187 8.65 -10.34 20.93
C TYR A 187 9.00 -11.18 22.15
N LEU A 188 10.01 -12.06 22.02
CA LEU A 188 10.35 -13.05 23.06
C LEU A 188 10.90 -12.41 24.34
N ASN A 189 11.41 -11.16 24.28
CA ASN A 189 11.84 -10.42 25.47
C ASN A 189 10.74 -9.50 26.06
N GLY A 190 9.51 -9.54 25.51
CA GLY A 190 8.36 -8.81 26.01
C GLY A 190 8.31 -7.30 25.70
N LEU A 191 9.29 -6.77 24.95
CA LEU A 191 9.38 -5.32 24.66
C LEU A 191 8.16 -4.79 23.89
N LEU A 192 7.48 -5.65 23.14
CA LEU A 192 6.32 -5.29 22.30
C LEU A 192 4.97 -5.67 22.94
N ASP A 193 4.93 -6.16 24.17
CA ASP A 193 3.72 -6.72 24.79
C ASP A 193 2.56 -5.73 24.89
N THR A 194 2.84 -4.48 25.23
CA THR A 194 1.83 -3.42 25.35
C THR A 194 1.04 -3.17 24.05
N PHE A 195 1.59 -3.53 22.89
CA PHE A 195 0.91 -3.38 21.62
C PHE A 195 -0.12 -4.50 21.35
N PHE A 196 -0.03 -5.65 22.03
CA PHE A 196 -1.05 -6.69 21.95
C PHE A 196 -2.34 -6.35 22.71
N GLU A 197 -2.31 -5.34 23.59
CA GLU A 197 -3.48 -4.88 24.33
C GLU A 197 -4.42 -3.99 23.48
N GLY A 198 -4.02 -3.67 22.24
CA GLY A 198 -4.79 -2.83 21.31
C GLY A 198 -4.96 -3.50 19.93
N PRO A 199 -5.66 -2.82 19.02
CA PRO A 199 -5.96 -3.35 17.67
C PRO A 199 -4.75 -3.25 16.70
N TYR A 200 -3.55 -3.42 17.21
CA TYR A 200 -2.33 -3.38 16.39
C TYR A 200 -2.15 -4.68 15.63
N MET A 201 -1.92 -4.57 14.34
CA MET A 201 -1.62 -5.70 13.47
C MET A 201 -0.18 -6.18 13.73
N PRO A 202 0.02 -7.43 14.16
CA PRO A 202 1.36 -7.98 14.31
C PRO A 202 2.11 -8.04 12.98
N ILE A 203 3.41 -7.78 13.04
CA ILE A 203 4.34 -7.92 11.93
C ILE A 203 5.35 -9.01 12.26
N LEU A 204 5.60 -9.91 11.31
CA LEU A 204 6.66 -10.90 11.37
C LEU A 204 7.69 -10.62 10.28
N GLU A 205 8.97 -10.57 10.61
CA GLU A 205 10.08 -10.52 9.65
C GLU A 205 10.85 -11.84 9.77
N THR A 206 10.90 -12.65 8.71
CA THR A 206 11.66 -13.92 8.72
C THR A 206 12.99 -13.79 8.03
N ASN A 207 13.07 -12.87 7.07
CA ASN A 207 14.29 -12.53 6.36
C ASN A 207 14.30 -11.05 6.00
N ARG A 208 15.48 -10.50 5.78
CA ARG A 208 15.71 -9.09 5.45
C ARG A 208 16.45 -8.96 4.14
N SER A 209 16.14 -7.90 3.40
CA SER A 209 16.65 -7.55 2.09
C SER A 209 15.96 -8.27 0.94
N CYS A 210 16.20 -7.79 -0.28
CA CYS A 210 15.64 -8.32 -1.50
C CYS A 210 16.78 -8.56 -2.50
N PRO A 211 16.91 -9.76 -3.08
CA PRO A 211 17.96 -10.03 -4.05
C PRO A 211 17.73 -9.33 -5.41
N TYR A 212 16.53 -8.78 -5.63
CA TYR A 212 16.19 -8.05 -6.84
C TYR A 212 16.52 -6.56 -6.70
N ARG A 213 16.78 -5.91 -7.83
CA ARG A 213 17.23 -4.51 -7.90
C ARG A 213 16.22 -3.61 -8.62
N CYS A 214 14.93 -3.84 -8.39
CA CYS A 214 13.91 -3.02 -9.07
C CYS A 214 14.13 -1.54 -8.75
N THR A 215 14.35 -0.72 -9.79
CA THR A 215 14.81 0.68 -9.67
C THR A 215 13.83 1.60 -8.93
N PHE A 216 12.55 1.25 -8.91
CA PHE A 216 11.47 1.99 -8.25
C PHE A 216 11.22 1.58 -6.79
N CYS A 217 11.89 0.51 -6.31
CA CYS A 217 11.52 -0.15 -5.05
C CYS A 217 12.52 0.18 -3.94
N ALA A 218 12.02 0.56 -2.77
CA ALA A 218 12.84 0.88 -1.61
C ALA A 218 13.22 -0.35 -0.74
N TRP A 219 12.64 -1.53 -0.98
CA TRP A 219 12.82 -2.70 -0.12
C TRP A 219 14.18 -3.41 -0.26
N GLY A 220 14.85 -3.30 -1.39
CA GLY A 220 16.13 -3.94 -1.66
C GLY A 220 17.34 -3.02 -1.49
N ILE A 221 17.14 -1.83 -0.95
CA ILE A 221 18.18 -0.82 -0.87
C ILE A 221 19.16 -1.13 0.26
N GLY A 222 20.45 -1.09 -0.04
CA GLY A 222 21.56 -1.23 0.94
C GLY A 222 22.32 -2.54 0.88
N THR A 223 21.71 -3.70 0.93
CA THR A 223 22.38 -5.00 0.73
C THR A 223 21.54 -5.90 -0.16
N GLN A 224 22.23 -6.65 -1.02
CA GLN A 224 21.59 -7.62 -1.92
C GLN A 224 21.67 -9.05 -1.36
N LYS A 225 22.42 -9.23 -0.30
CA LYS A 225 22.49 -10.52 0.39
C LYS A 225 21.24 -10.69 1.23
N LEU A 226 20.47 -11.73 0.93
CA LEU A 226 19.34 -12.12 1.75
C LEU A 226 19.85 -12.58 3.11
N LEU A 227 19.49 -11.85 4.15
CA LEU A 227 19.78 -12.19 5.55
C LEU A 227 18.55 -12.86 6.15
N ARG A 228 18.72 -13.78 7.06
CA ARG A 228 17.63 -14.56 7.65
C ARG A 228 17.80 -14.71 9.16
N PHE A 229 16.68 -14.68 9.86
CA PHE A 229 16.62 -15.13 11.25
C PHE A 229 16.62 -16.66 11.32
N ASP A 230 17.06 -17.21 12.45
CA ASP A 230 17.01 -18.64 12.69
C ASP A 230 15.58 -19.16 12.69
N GLU A 231 15.41 -20.37 12.15
CA GLU A 231 14.10 -20.97 11.97
C GLU A 231 13.40 -21.22 13.33
N GLU A 232 14.12 -21.73 14.31
CA GLU A 232 13.60 -21.98 15.65
C GLU A 232 13.11 -20.70 16.33
N ARG A 233 13.87 -19.60 16.18
CA ARG A 233 13.48 -18.29 16.66
C ARG A 233 12.16 -17.81 16.01
N VAL A 234 12.06 -17.91 14.69
CA VAL A 234 10.87 -17.48 13.96
C VAL A 234 9.64 -18.31 14.36
N LEU A 235 9.79 -19.62 14.54
CA LEU A 235 8.70 -20.48 15.01
C LEU A 235 8.21 -20.08 16.42
N LYS A 236 9.13 -19.74 17.33
CA LYS A 236 8.78 -19.23 18.68
C LYS A 236 8.09 -17.86 18.60
N GLU A 237 8.54 -16.96 17.72
CA GLU A 237 7.89 -15.67 17.51
C GLU A 237 6.46 -15.83 16.94
N ILE A 238 6.24 -16.76 16.01
CA ILE A 238 4.90 -17.06 15.49
C ILE A 238 4.00 -17.55 16.63
N GLU A 239 4.49 -18.45 17.48
CA GLU A 239 3.73 -18.96 18.64
C GLU A 239 3.40 -17.84 19.62
N TYR A 240 4.40 -17.01 19.97
CA TYR A 240 4.23 -15.84 20.83
C TYR A 240 3.15 -14.89 20.32
N ILE A 241 3.15 -14.63 19.00
CA ILE A 241 2.22 -13.73 18.34
C ILE A 241 0.80 -14.29 18.39
N TYR A 242 0.55 -15.54 17.99
CA TYR A 242 -0.82 -16.04 17.93
C TYR A 242 -1.46 -16.25 19.31
N GLU A 243 -0.67 -16.51 20.36
CA GLU A 243 -1.17 -16.62 21.72
C GLU A 243 -1.62 -15.27 22.31
N ARG A 244 -1.02 -14.14 21.86
CA ARG A 244 -1.28 -12.81 22.40
C ARG A 244 -2.22 -11.95 21.56
N SER A 245 -2.41 -12.27 20.28
CA SER A 245 -3.18 -11.46 19.32
C SER A 245 -4.69 -11.62 19.51
N LYS A 246 -5.26 -11.00 20.53
CA LYS A 246 -6.70 -11.06 20.85
C LYS A 246 -7.55 -10.07 20.04
N PHE A 247 -6.97 -8.93 19.63
CA PHE A 247 -7.70 -7.82 19.00
C PHE A 247 -7.40 -7.65 17.52
N ALA A 248 -6.32 -8.27 17.03
CA ALA A 248 -5.97 -8.25 15.61
C ALA A 248 -6.64 -9.37 14.83
N THR A 249 -6.87 -9.14 13.54
CA THR A 249 -7.42 -10.14 12.62
C THR A 249 -6.43 -10.56 11.53
N THR A 250 -5.42 -9.73 11.31
CA THR A 250 -4.44 -9.89 10.24
C THR A 250 -3.03 -9.99 10.81
N LEU A 251 -2.24 -10.89 10.25
CA LEU A 251 -0.78 -10.94 10.42
C LEU A 251 -0.11 -10.42 9.14
N PHE A 252 0.82 -9.51 9.25
CA PHE A 252 1.64 -9.05 8.13
C PHE A 252 3.03 -9.67 8.18
N ILE A 253 3.45 -10.34 7.10
CA ILE A 253 4.82 -10.83 6.94
C ILE A 253 5.57 -9.78 6.13
N ALA A 254 6.56 -9.14 6.78
CA ALA A 254 7.30 -8.00 6.24
C ALA A 254 8.47 -8.40 5.31
N ASP A 255 8.54 -9.65 4.90
CA ASP A 255 9.54 -10.11 3.95
C ASP A 255 9.27 -9.54 2.56
N ALA A 256 10.29 -9.04 1.88
CA ALA A 256 10.15 -8.50 0.52
C ALA A 256 9.76 -9.57 -0.53
N ASN A 257 9.99 -10.85 -0.24
CA ASN A 257 9.69 -11.98 -1.13
C ASN A 257 9.47 -13.25 -0.30
N PHE A 258 8.34 -13.39 0.34
CA PHE A 258 8.00 -14.62 1.06
C PHE A 258 7.86 -15.81 0.10
N ALA A 259 8.16 -17.00 0.53
CA ALA A 259 8.34 -18.20 -0.28
C ALA A 259 9.60 -18.17 -1.20
N ILE A 260 10.58 -17.31 -0.90
CA ILE A 260 11.90 -17.39 -1.53
C ILE A 260 12.74 -18.53 -0.97
N LEU A 261 12.58 -18.86 0.30
CA LEU A 261 13.24 -19.94 1.00
C LEU A 261 12.30 -21.16 1.16
N ASP A 262 12.86 -22.36 1.13
CA ASP A 262 12.04 -23.58 1.27
C ASP A 262 11.40 -23.71 2.66
N ARG A 263 12.03 -23.15 3.69
CA ARG A 263 11.54 -23.12 5.07
C ARG A 263 10.26 -22.30 5.26
N ASP A 264 9.95 -21.37 4.34
CA ASP A 264 8.81 -20.46 4.45
C ASP A 264 7.47 -21.23 4.45
N SER A 265 7.43 -22.42 3.84
CA SER A 265 6.28 -23.33 3.94
C SER A 265 6.05 -23.86 5.37
N ARG A 266 7.10 -24.07 6.16
CA ARG A 266 6.96 -24.49 7.56
C ARG A 266 6.43 -23.36 8.43
N PHE A 267 6.84 -22.12 8.17
CA PHE A 267 6.26 -20.94 8.83
C PHE A 267 4.77 -20.79 8.51
N ALA A 268 4.40 -20.95 7.23
CA ALA A 268 2.99 -20.93 6.83
C ALA A 268 2.16 -22.00 7.54
N ALA A 269 2.68 -23.23 7.67
CA ALA A 269 2.04 -24.31 8.40
C ALA A 269 1.86 -23.98 9.90
N LYS A 270 2.91 -23.41 10.55
CA LYS A 270 2.84 -22.99 11.96
C LYS A 270 1.84 -21.84 12.18
N ILE A 271 1.76 -20.87 11.25
CA ILE A 271 0.77 -19.79 11.30
C ILE A 271 -0.65 -20.36 11.16
N TYR A 272 -0.86 -21.32 10.26
CA TYR A 272 -2.17 -21.97 10.11
C TYR A 272 -2.55 -22.84 11.33
N GLU A 273 -1.56 -23.46 11.98
CA GLU A 273 -1.77 -24.12 13.28
C GLU A 273 -2.29 -23.13 14.34
N GLY A 274 -1.68 -21.93 14.42
CA GLY A 274 -2.15 -20.83 15.27
C GLY A 274 -3.59 -20.42 14.95
N HIS A 275 -3.92 -20.25 13.65
CA HIS A 275 -5.28 -19.98 13.20
C HIS A 275 -6.28 -21.04 13.70
N LYS A 276 -5.95 -22.33 13.63
CA LYS A 276 -6.82 -23.40 14.13
C LYS A 276 -7.02 -23.35 15.65
N LYS A 277 -5.98 -22.96 16.40
CA LYS A 277 -6.00 -22.93 17.87
C LYS A 277 -6.73 -21.70 18.43
N THR A 278 -6.50 -20.54 17.83
CA THR A 278 -6.88 -19.23 18.41
C THR A 278 -7.83 -18.42 17.52
N SER A 279 -8.15 -18.90 16.30
CA SER A 279 -8.82 -18.13 15.24
C SER A 279 -8.02 -16.93 14.74
N PHE A 280 -6.75 -16.80 15.09
CA PHE A 280 -5.84 -15.77 14.58
C PHE A 280 -4.65 -16.42 13.86
N PRO A 281 -4.22 -15.85 12.72
CA PRO A 281 -4.83 -14.73 11.96
C PRO A 281 -5.99 -15.21 11.07
N ASN A 282 -6.99 -14.34 10.84
CA ASN A 282 -8.01 -14.59 9.82
C ASN A 282 -7.50 -14.34 8.41
N PHE A 283 -6.47 -13.48 8.30
CA PHE A 283 -5.81 -13.17 7.04
C PHE A 283 -4.30 -12.95 7.25
N VAL A 284 -3.49 -13.47 6.34
CA VAL A 284 -2.05 -13.25 6.29
C VAL A 284 -1.74 -12.40 5.06
N ALA A 285 -1.26 -11.19 5.30
CA ALA A 285 -0.77 -10.30 4.25
C ALA A 285 0.72 -10.56 4.01
N VAL A 286 1.10 -10.82 2.77
CA VAL A 286 2.48 -11.21 2.41
C VAL A 286 2.84 -10.76 1.00
N GLN A 287 4.10 -10.34 0.80
CA GLN A 287 4.66 -10.10 -0.52
C GLN A 287 5.27 -11.39 -1.08
N TRP A 288 4.60 -11.99 -2.06
CA TRP A 288 5.00 -13.27 -2.62
C TRP A 288 6.25 -13.18 -3.49
N ASN A 289 7.03 -14.26 -3.47
CA ASN A 289 8.19 -14.41 -4.35
C ASN A 289 7.79 -14.37 -5.83
N LYS A 290 8.65 -13.76 -6.65
CA LYS A 290 8.36 -13.41 -8.06
C LYS A 290 8.97 -14.36 -9.07
N THR A 291 9.78 -15.35 -8.65
CA THR A 291 10.56 -16.18 -9.56
C THR A 291 10.52 -17.68 -9.24
N ARG A 292 9.89 -18.07 -8.14
CA ARG A 292 9.81 -19.46 -7.67
C ARG A 292 8.36 -19.92 -7.47
N PRO A 293 7.59 -20.11 -8.58
CA PRO A 293 6.18 -20.48 -8.50
C PRO A 293 5.96 -21.83 -7.78
N ASP A 294 6.92 -22.74 -7.86
CA ASP A 294 6.96 -24.01 -7.12
C ASP A 294 6.87 -23.80 -5.60
N ARG A 295 7.70 -22.90 -5.05
CA ARG A 295 7.71 -22.58 -3.62
C ARG A 295 6.50 -21.75 -3.20
N VAL A 296 6.05 -20.82 -4.06
CA VAL A 296 4.83 -20.07 -3.82
C VAL A 296 3.64 -21.02 -3.67
N LEU A 297 3.50 -21.99 -4.59
CA LEU A 297 2.43 -22.98 -4.53
C LEU A 297 2.52 -23.84 -3.27
N LYS A 298 3.72 -24.34 -2.92
CA LYS A 298 3.96 -25.13 -1.71
C LYS A 298 3.53 -24.36 -0.46
N THR A 299 3.94 -23.10 -0.34
CA THR A 299 3.67 -22.25 0.82
C THR A 299 2.19 -21.84 0.89
N ALA A 300 1.58 -21.51 -0.25
CA ALA A 300 0.16 -21.16 -0.33
C ALA A 300 -0.76 -22.32 0.09
N LYS A 301 -0.38 -23.56 -0.21
CA LYS A 301 -1.08 -24.77 0.26
C LYS A 301 -1.14 -24.86 1.78
N GLU A 302 -0.08 -24.47 2.47
CA GLU A 302 -0.04 -24.48 3.93
C GLU A 302 -0.93 -23.39 4.55
N PHE A 303 -1.00 -22.21 3.94
CA PHE A 303 -1.89 -21.13 4.39
C PHE A 303 -3.38 -21.43 4.15
N LYS A 304 -3.72 -22.39 3.27
CA LYS A 304 -5.11 -22.68 2.91
C LYS A 304 -5.81 -21.39 2.40
N ASN A 305 -6.92 -21.02 3.06
CA ASN A 305 -7.77 -19.87 2.70
C ASN A 305 -7.47 -18.58 3.48
N ILE A 306 -6.46 -18.58 4.36
CA ILE A 306 -6.12 -17.39 5.16
C ILE A 306 -5.14 -16.44 4.49
N SER A 307 -4.70 -16.73 3.27
CA SER A 307 -3.85 -15.82 2.46
C SER A 307 -4.31 -15.80 1.02
N GLN A 308 -3.98 -14.72 0.31
CA GLN A 308 -4.25 -14.57 -1.12
C GLN A 308 -2.94 -14.48 -1.88
N VAL A 309 -2.81 -15.25 -2.96
CA VAL A 309 -1.60 -15.22 -3.78
C VAL A 309 -1.61 -14.03 -4.72
N GLY A 310 -0.51 -13.28 -4.74
CA GLY A 310 -0.26 -12.17 -5.65
C GLY A 310 0.88 -12.50 -6.62
N ALA A 311 0.69 -12.17 -7.90
CA ALA A 311 1.70 -12.25 -8.94
C ALA A 311 1.97 -10.85 -9.50
N SER A 312 2.74 -10.03 -8.75
CA SER A 312 3.01 -8.63 -9.09
C SER A 312 3.91 -8.52 -10.32
N LEU A 313 3.34 -8.19 -11.50
CA LEU A 313 4.07 -8.07 -12.77
C LEU A 313 4.68 -6.68 -12.98
N GLN A 314 4.02 -5.64 -12.54
CA GLN A 314 4.33 -4.22 -12.70
C GLN A 314 4.18 -3.71 -14.14
N SER A 315 4.73 -4.42 -15.13
CA SER A 315 4.56 -4.28 -16.58
C SER A 315 4.77 -5.63 -17.28
N ILE A 316 4.39 -5.71 -18.54
CA ILE A 316 4.66 -6.88 -19.42
C ILE A 316 5.59 -6.54 -20.59
N SER A 317 5.94 -5.27 -20.76
CA SER A 317 6.84 -4.80 -21.82
C SER A 317 8.29 -5.11 -21.45
N ASP A 318 9.02 -5.77 -22.35
CA ASP A 318 10.43 -6.13 -22.14
C ASP A 318 11.31 -4.89 -21.95
N ASP A 319 11.06 -3.80 -22.70
CA ASP A 319 11.80 -2.54 -22.56
C ASP A 319 11.60 -1.92 -21.17
N VAL A 320 10.36 -1.96 -20.68
CA VAL A 320 10.04 -1.51 -19.32
C VAL A 320 10.74 -2.37 -18.28
N LEU A 321 10.60 -3.70 -18.39
CA LEU A 321 11.19 -4.65 -17.45
C LEU A 321 12.72 -4.54 -17.40
N HIS A 322 13.36 -4.35 -18.55
CA HIS A 322 14.79 -4.10 -18.62
C HIS A 322 15.19 -2.79 -17.94
N ALA A 323 14.46 -1.69 -18.20
CA ALA A 323 14.73 -0.39 -17.60
C ALA A 323 14.55 -0.36 -16.07
N ILE A 324 13.59 -1.13 -15.55
CA ILE A 324 13.37 -1.23 -14.11
C ILE A 324 14.14 -2.38 -13.45
N LYS A 325 15.04 -3.05 -14.18
CA LYS A 325 15.88 -4.17 -13.69
C LYS A 325 15.04 -5.30 -13.07
N ARG A 326 13.95 -5.68 -13.74
CA ARG A 326 13.00 -6.67 -13.22
C ARG A 326 12.85 -7.85 -14.17
N LYS A 327 12.74 -9.05 -13.58
CA LYS A 327 12.36 -10.28 -14.26
C LYS A 327 11.03 -10.79 -13.72
N ASN A 328 10.07 -11.04 -14.60
CA ASN A 328 8.77 -11.61 -14.25
C ASN A 328 8.73 -13.12 -14.53
N LEU A 329 7.69 -13.79 -13.99
CA LEU A 329 7.23 -15.07 -14.48
C LEU A 329 6.63 -14.88 -15.89
N THR A 330 6.75 -15.90 -16.73
CA THR A 330 6.03 -15.93 -18.01
C THR A 330 4.52 -16.10 -17.79
N PHE A 331 3.71 -15.70 -18.80
CA PHE A 331 2.26 -15.88 -18.70
C PHE A 331 1.87 -17.36 -18.56
N ASP A 332 2.57 -18.29 -19.19
CA ASP A 332 2.34 -19.73 -19.03
C ASP A 332 2.60 -20.19 -17.60
N GLN A 333 3.69 -19.73 -16.98
CA GLN A 333 3.98 -20.02 -15.57
C GLN A 333 2.89 -19.46 -14.64
N ILE A 334 2.39 -18.27 -14.92
CA ILE A 334 1.32 -17.61 -14.16
C ILE A 334 0.00 -18.38 -14.35
N ALA A 335 -0.35 -18.75 -15.57
CA ALA A 335 -1.53 -19.53 -15.89
C ALA A 335 -1.50 -20.90 -15.19
N GLN A 336 -0.33 -21.58 -15.21
CA GLN A 336 -0.13 -22.86 -14.54
C GLN A 336 -0.26 -22.70 -13.01
N LEU A 337 0.40 -21.69 -12.42
CA LEU A 337 0.29 -21.39 -10.98
C LEU A 337 -1.17 -21.17 -10.59
N ARG A 338 -1.90 -20.39 -11.37
CA ARG A 338 -3.33 -20.14 -11.14
C ARG A 338 -4.13 -21.45 -11.16
N LYS A 339 -3.98 -22.27 -12.20
CA LYS A 339 -4.68 -23.55 -12.35
C LYS A 339 -4.43 -24.47 -11.15
N GLU A 340 -3.20 -24.50 -10.63
CA GLU A 340 -2.86 -25.28 -9.46
C GLU A 340 -3.51 -24.70 -8.19
N LEU A 341 -3.53 -23.38 -8.01
CA LEU A 341 -4.16 -22.72 -6.86
C LEU A 341 -5.68 -22.93 -6.82
N GLU A 342 -6.35 -22.90 -7.98
CA GLU A 342 -7.79 -23.17 -8.10
C GLU A 342 -8.17 -24.57 -7.61
N LYS A 343 -7.33 -25.60 -7.83
CA LYS A 343 -7.55 -26.97 -7.30
C LYS A 343 -7.62 -27.02 -5.77
N PHE A 344 -7.03 -26.04 -5.08
CA PHE A 344 -7.04 -25.94 -3.61
C PHE A 344 -8.04 -24.89 -3.09
N GLY A 345 -8.97 -24.42 -3.94
CA GLY A 345 -9.99 -23.45 -3.56
C GLY A 345 -9.50 -22.01 -3.42
N GLN A 346 -8.29 -21.72 -3.89
CA GLN A 346 -7.76 -20.34 -3.95
C GLN A 346 -8.13 -19.69 -5.29
N GLU A 347 -9.37 -19.23 -5.40
CA GLU A 347 -9.90 -18.61 -6.63
C GLU A 347 -9.48 -17.14 -6.78
N LYS A 348 -9.11 -16.47 -5.68
CA LYS A 348 -8.76 -15.05 -5.68
C LYS A 348 -7.27 -14.88 -5.84
N ILE A 349 -6.84 -14.54 -7.04
CA ILE A 349 -5.45 -14.21 -7.36
C ILE A 349 -5.42 -12.78 -7.88
N PHE A 350 -4.45 -11.98 -7.44
CA PHE A 350 -4.29 -10.61 -7.90
C PHE A 350 -2.95 -10.38 -8.59
N SER A 351 -2.89 -9.37 -9.44
CA SER A 351 -1.66 -8.85 -9.99
C SER A 351 -1.62 -7.33 -9.87
N GLU A 352 -0.42 -6.79 -9.81
CA GLU A 352 -0.16 -5.36 -9.70
C GLU A 352 0.53 -4.87 -10.97
N LEU A 353 0.08 -3.72 -11.47
CA LEU A 353 0.69 -2.99 -12.57
C LEU A 353 1.00 -1.56 -12.12
N ILE A 354 2.09 -0.98 -12.66
CA ILE A 354 2.48 0.40 -12.40
C ILE A 354 2.49 1.18 -13.71
N ILE A 355 1.70 2.26 -13.78
CA ILE A 355 1.77 3.21 -14.89
C ILE A 355 2.80 4.30 -14.60
N GLY A 356 3.47 4.77 -15.65
CA GLY A 356 4.51 5.81 -15.55
C GLY A 356 5.92 5.27 -15.40
N LEU A 357 6.11 3.95 -15.48
CA LEU A 357 7.43 3.33 -15.60
C LEU A 357 8.14 3.80 -16.89
N PRO A 358 9.49 3.85 -16.92
CA PRO A 358 10.23 4.16 -18.14
C PRO A 358 9.79 3.29 -19.32
N TYR A 359 9.61 3.89 -20.50
CA TYR A 359 9.18 3.23 -21.75
C TYR A 359 7.78 2.62 -21.76
N GLU A 360 7.02 2.67 -20.64
CA GLU A 360 5.62 2.24 -20.65
C GLU A 360 4.80 3.13 -21.57
N THR A 361 3.91 2.51 -22.38
CA THR A 361 2.95 3.20 -23.23
C THR A 361 1.52 2.91 -22.77
N LYS A 362 0.57 3.71 -23.24
CA LYS A 362 -0.84 3.43 -22.98
C LYS A 362 -1.24 2.06 -23.55
N GLU A 363 -0.80 1.75 -24.73
CA GLU A 363 -1.10 0.50 -25.43
C GLU A 363 -0.55 -0.71 -24.67
N SER A 364 0.74 -0.68 -24.25
CA SER A 364 1.35 -1.77 -23.48
C SER A 364 0.67 -1.96 -22.12
N HIS A 365 0.29 -0.87 -21.44
CA HIS A 365 -0.43 -0.93 -20.18
C HIS A 365 -1.84 -1.53 -20.32
N LEU A 366 -2.59 -1.13 -21.36
CA LEU A 366 -3.91 -1.70 -21.65
C LEU A 366 -3.81 -3.17 -22.06
N GLN A 367 -2.76 -3.55 -22.79
CA GLN A 367 -2.49 -4.94 -23.16
C GLN A 367 -2.17 -5.80 -21.93
N ALA A 368 -1.40 -5.29 -20.96
CA ALA A 368 -1.16 -5.96 -19.68
C ALA A 368 -2.47 -6.23 -18.92
N ASN A 369 -3.34 -5.21 -18.84
CA ASN A 369 -4.65 -5.36 -18.23
C ASN A 369 -5.50 -6.40 -18.97
N ARG A 370 -5.46 -6.43 -20.32
CA ARG A 370 -6.19 -7.42 -21.14
C ARG A 370 -5.75 -8.85 -20.80
N GLN A 371 -4.46 -9.12 -20.80
CA GLN A 371 -3.93 -10.46 -20.53
C GLN A 371 -4.24 -10.92 -19.09
N LEU A 372 -4.17 -10.03 -18.10
CA LEU A 372 -4.53 -10.36 -16.73
C LEU A 372 -6.04 -10.62 -16.56
N ILE A 373 -6.90 -9.87 -17.25
CA ILE A 373 -8.34 -10.11 -17.29
C ILE A 373 -8.66 -11.44 -17.99
N ASP A 374 -7.92 -11.81 -19.04
CA ASP A 374 -8.07 -13.13 -19.69
C ASP A 374 -7.75 -14.27 -18.75
N LEU A 375 -6.73 -14.12 -17.94
CA LEU A 375 -6.40 -15.03 -16.84
C LEU A 375 -7.31 -14.85 -15.61
N ASN A 376 -8.34 -13.99 -15.67
CA ASN A 376 -9.31 -13.75 -14.60
C ASN A 376 -8.69 -13.26 -13.28
N PHE A 377 -7.60 -12.48 -13.33
CA PHE A 377 -6.97 -11.87 -12.17
C PHE A 377 -7.75 -10.65 -11.68
N GLU A 378 -7.69 -10.40 -10.38
CA GLU A 378 -7.96 -9.07 -9.82
C GLU A 378 -6.74 -8.17 -10.14
N VAL A 379 -6.92 -7.13 -10.93
CA VAL A 379 -5.84 -6.22 -11.31
C VAL A 379 -5.84 -5.01 -10.39
N GLN A 380 -4.68 -4.72 -9.79
CA GLN A 380 -4.44 -3.51 -9.01
C GLN A 380 -3.48 -2.64 -9.80
N ASN A 381 -3.94 -1.43 -10.13
CA ASN A 381 -3.14 -0.48 -10.90
C ASN A 381 -2.67 0.66 -10.01
N TYR A 382 -1.37 0.98 -10.08
CA TYR A 382 -0.71 2.03 -9.31
C TYR A 382 -0.05 3.05 -10.24
N ASN A 383 0.04 4.30 -9.80
CA ASN A 383 0.93 5.27 -10.41
C ASN A 383 2.35 5.09 -9.89
N LEU A 384 3.35 5.37 -10.71
CA LEU A 384 4.74 5.40 -10.25
C LEU A 384 4.93 6.54 -9.24
N HIS A 385 5.33 6.18 -8.03
CA HIS A 385 5.75 7.11 -6.98
C HIS A 385 7.27 7.22 -7.00
N LEU A 386 7.77 8.43 -6.89
CA LEU A 386 9.20 8.70 -6.76
C LEU A 386 9.56 8.63 -5.27
N LEU A 387 9.96 7.44 -4.84
CA LEU A 387 10.32 7.18 -3.45
C LEU A 387 11.75 7.66 -3.18
N PRO A 388 11.97 8.50 -2.15
CA PRO A 388 13.30 8.95 -1.78
C PRO A 388 14.29 7.80 -1.60
N GLY A 389 15.51 7.96 -2.12
CA GLY A 389 16.57 6.98 -2.00
C GLY A 389 16.53 5.82 -3.00
N THR A 390 15.52 5.75 -3.87
CA THR A 390 15.48 4.78 -4.98
C THR A 390 16.30 5.26 -6.17
N GLU A 391 16.70 4.34 -7.06
CA GLU A 391 17.38 4.70 -8.30
C GLU A 391 16.48 5.56 -9.20
N MET A 392 15.18 5.33 -9.16
CA MET A 392 14.19 6.07 -9.96
C MET A 392 14.03 7.54 -9.49
N ASP A 393 14.39 7.85 -8.24
CA ASP A 393 14.35 9.20 -7.67
C ASP A 393 15.63 10.03 -7.94
N THR A 394 16.68 9.44 -8.53
CA THR A 394 17.93 10.16 -8.85
C THR A 394 17.71 11.24 -9.91
N GLU A 395 18.54 12.30 -9.88
CA GLU A 395 18.49 13.35 -10.90
C GLU A 395 18.68 12.81 -12.33
N GLU A 396 19.54 11.80 -12.48
CA GLU A 396 19.79 11.14 -13.75
C GLU A 396 18.53 10.48 -14.29
N SER A 397 17.86 9.65 -13.47
CA SER A 397 16.63 8.97 -13.84
C SER A 397 15.51 9.94 -14.13
N ARG A 398 15.38 10.99 -13.30
CA ARG A 398 14.37 12.04 -13.49
C ARG A 398 14.55 12.77 -14.83
N LYS A 399 15.77 13.20 -15.17
CA LYS A 399 16.08 13.85 -16.46
C LYS A 399 15.89 12.92 -17.65
N LYS A 400 16.23 11.64 -17.49
CA LYS A 400 16.17 10.63 -18.56
C LYS A 400 14.75 10.20 -18.91
N TYR A 401 13.86 10.04 -17.93
CA TYR A 401 12.58 9.35 -18.13
C TYR A 401 11.36 10.25 -17.95
N PHE A 402 11.41 11.28 -17.09
CA PHE A 402 10.22 12.01 -16.68
C PHE A 402 10.21 13.44 -17.22
N LYS A 403 9.09 13.82 -17.84
CA LYS A 403 8.86 15.20 -18.32
C LYS A 403 8.11 16.05 -17.32
N LYS A 404 7.22 15.40 -16.52
CA LYS A 404 6.45 16.09 -15.50
C LYS A 404 6.18 15.16 -14.32
N THR A 405 6.34 15.69 -13.12
CA THR A 405 5.88 15.09 -11.86
C THR A 405 4.87 16.00 -11.18
N GLY A 406 4.13 15.48 -10.23
CA GLY A 406 3.20 16.23 -9.42
C GLY A 406 3.09 15.65 -8.02
N TRP A 407 2.38 16.36 -7.15
CA TRP A 407 2.18 15.98 -5.77
C TRP A 407 0.71 15.69 -5.52
N ARG A 408 0.44 14.64 -4.77
CA ARG A 408 -0.89 14.32 -4.26
C ARG A 408 -0.84 14.05 -2.77
N LEU A 409 -1.98 14.21 -2.11
CA LEU A 409 -2.12 13.83 -0.70
C LEU A 409 -1.85 12.33 -0.55
N PHE A 410 -1.07 11.98 0.48
CA PHE A 410 -0.94 10.57 0.84
C PHE A 410 -2.23 10.11 1.55
N ASP A 411 -2.79 9.01 1.08
CA ASP A 411 -4.06 8.47 1.60
C ASP A 411 -4.00 8.30 3.12
N ASN A 412 -4.98 8.88 3.83
CA ASN A 412 -5.13 8.78 5.29
C ASN A 412 -3.92 9.27 6.12
N ALA A 413 -3.03 10.09 5.51
CA ALA A 413 -1.84 10.60 6.20
C ALA A 413 -1.98 12.09 6.51
N TYR A 414 -2.89 12.44 7.38
CA TYR A 414 -3.15 13.80 7.86
C TYR A 414 -3.73 13.79 9.29
N GLY A 415 -3.63 14.90 9.98
CA GLY A 415 -4.18 15.07 11.33
C GLY A 415 -3.86 16.44 11.93
N ILE A 416 -4.29 16.65 13.17
CA ILE A 416 -4.00 17.86 13.95
C ILE A 416 -3.16 17.46 15.15
N TYR A 417 -1.95 18.05 15.25
CA TYR A 417 -0.99 17.74 16.32
C TYR A 417 -0.50 19.01 16.99
N ASP A 418 -0.79 19.14 18.27
CA ASP A 418 -0.50 20.35 19.06
C ASP A 418 -0.98 21.63 18.33
N GLY A 419 -2.25 21.60 17.85
CA GLY A 419 -2.94 22.71 17.19
C GLY A 419 -2.55 23.02 15.75
N LYS A 420 -1.66 22.23 15.13
CA LYS A 420 -1.28 22.39 13.71
C LYS A 420 -1.83 21.27 12.83
N ILE A 421 -2.40 21.62 11.69
CA ILE A 421 -2.76 20.67 10.64
C ILE A 421 -1.46 20.18 9.97
N ILE A 422 -1.25 18.88 10.02
CA ILE A 422 -0.12 18.19 9.38
C ILE A 422 -0.68 17.20 8.37
N LEU A 423 -0.09 17.17 7.19
CA LEU A 423 -0.46 16.24 6.11
C LEU A 423 0.77 15.83 5.31
N GLU A 424 0.71 14.63 4.77
CA GLU A 424 1.79 14.06 3.95
C GLU A 424 1.41 14.08 2.48
N GLY A 425 2.41 14.28 1.64
CA GLY A 425 2.27 14.21 0.19
C GLY A 425 3.23 13.21 -0.41
N GLN A 426 2.83 12.67 -1.54
CA GLN A 426 3.69 11.81 -2.33
C GLN A 426 3.85 12.36 -3.73
N GLU A 427 5.08 12.27 -4.25
CA GLU A 427 5.39 12.70 -5.60
C GLU A 427 5.09 11.56 -6.58
N VAL A 428 4.34 11.87 -7.64
CA VAL A 428 3.91 10.93 -8.67
C VAL A 428 4.34 11.40 -10.05
N VAL A 429 4.58 10.47 -10.96
CA VAL A 429 4.86 10.78 -12.37
C VAL A 429 3.55 11.11 -13.07
N LEU A 430 3.52 12.21 -13.83
CA LEU A 430 2.37 12.70 -14.60
C LEU A 430 2.62 12.73 -16.12
N GLN A 431 3.90 12.65 -16.54
CA GLN A 431 4.29 12.57 -17.94
C GLN A 431 5.68 11.92 -18.04
N THR A 432 5.82 11.01 -19.01
CA THR A 432 7.11 10.40 -19.37
C THR A 432 7.48 10.73 -20.83
N ASN A 433 8.55 10.15 -21.34
CA ASN A 433 8.90 10.27 -22.76
C ASN A 433 7.91 9.51 -23.68
N THR A 434 7.19 8.52 -23.16
CA THR A 434 6.28 7.63 -23.90
C THR A 434 4.81 7.76 -23.51
N LEU A 435 4.50 8.50 -22.44
CA LEU A 435 3.14 8.74 -21.96
C LEU A 435 2.89 10.24 -21.83
N SER A 436 1.89 10.75 -22.53
CA SER A 436 1.42 12.14 -22.41
C SER A 436 0.57 12.34 -21.14
N ILE A 437 0.30 13.60 -20.79
CA ILE A 437 -0.63 13.94 -19.70
C ILE A 437 -2.03 13.41 -20.01
N GLU A 438 -2.45 13.49 -21.27
CA GLU A 438 -3.75 13.00 -21.74
C GLU A 438 -3.85 11.49 -21.61
N ASP A 439 -2.76 10.74 -21.87
CA ASP A 439 -2.70 9.29 -21.64
C ASP A 439 -2.85 8.97 -20.16
N PHE A 440 -2.18 9.69 -19.26
CA PHE A 440 -2.35 9.53 -17.82
C PHE A 440 -3.78 9.81 -17.37
N ARG A 441 -4.40 10.89 -17.86
CA ARG A 441 -5.80 11.22 -17.57
C ARG A 441 -6.76 10.11 -18.07
N TYR A 442 -6.53 9.61 -19.29
CA TYR A 442 -7.29 8.50 -19.85
C TYR A 442 -7.16 7.25 -18.97
N ILE A 443 -5.93 6.86 -18.66
CA ILE A 443 -5.63 5.66 -17.87
C ILE A 443 -6.18 5.81 -16.44
N ARG A 444 -6.18 7.01 -15.87
CA ARG A 444 -6.71 7.24 -14.52
C ARG A 444 -8.20 6.90 -14.42
N PHE A 445 -9.00 7.30 -15.40
CA PHE A 445 -10.41 6.94 -15.44
C PHE A 445 -10.62 5.45 -15.83
N TYR A 446 -9.76 4.93 -16.71
CA TYR A 446 -9.72 3.50 -17.03
C TYR A 446 -9.48 2.65 -15.76
N HIS A 447 -8.53 3.02 -14.91
CA HIS A 447 -8.26 2.34 -13.65
C HIS A 447 -9.47 2.35 -12.70
N PHE A 448 -10.20 3.46 -12.66
CA PHE A 448 -11.46 3.53 -11.90
C PHE A 448 -12.49 2.51 -12.42
N LEU A 449 -12.75 2.50 -13.73
CA LEU A 449 -13.70 1.55 -14.33
C LEU A 449 -13.27 0.10 -14.12
N GLN A 450 -12.01 -0.21 -14.38
CA GLN A 450 -11.45 -1.56 -14.22
C GLN A 450 -11.54 -2.02 -12.76
N GLN A 451 -11.16 -1.16 -11.81
CA GLN A 451 -11.26 -1.49 -10.39
C GLN A 451 -12.71 -1.71 -9.95
N MET A 452 -13.61 -0.79 -10.28
CA MET A 452 -15.02 -0.88 -9.94
C MET A 452 -15.69 -2.08 -10.60
N MET A 453 -15.65 -2.17 -11.93
CA MET A 453 -16.44 -3.13 -12.67
C MET A 453 -15.90 -4.55 -12.61
N TRP A 454 -14.55 -4.71 -12.66
CA TRP A 454 -13.89 -6.01 -12.71
C TRP A 454 -13.36 -6.46 -11.35
N SER A 455 -12.36 -5.77 -10.77
CA SER A 455 -11.66 -6.23 -9.57
C SER A 455 -12.55 -6.24 -8.32
N LYS A 456 -13.37 -5.21 -8.10
CA LYS A 456 -14.37 -5.13 -7.01
C LYS A 456 -15.71 -5.76 -7.36
N LYS A 457 -15.84 -6.30 -8.58
CA LYS A 457 -16.97 -7.11 -9.06
C LYS A 457 -18.33 -6.43 -9.08
N TRP A 458 -18.40 -5.06 -9.12
CA TRP A 458 -19.66 -4.36 -9.17
C TRP A 458 -20.44 -4.58 -10.49
N TYR A 459 -19.72 -4.84 -11.61
CA TYR A 459 -20.31 -5.18 -12.91
C TYR A 459 -19.69 -6.44 -13.53
N TYR A 460 -19.12 -7.31 -12.69
CA TYR A 460 -18.34 -8.48 -13.13
C TYR A 460 -19.17 -9.46 -13.96
N ASP A 461 -20.40 -9.81 -13.52
CA ASP A 461 -21.25 -10.76 -14.26
C ASP A 461 -21.64 -10.20 -15.63
N TYR A 462 -21.91 -8.88 -15.72
CA TYR A 462 -22.17 -8.22 -16.98
C TYR A 462 -20.96 -8.27 -17.93
N LEU A 463 -19.77 -8.01 -17.43
CA LEU A 463 -18.54 -8.11 -18.22
C LEU A 463 -18.24 -9.54 -18.66
N LYS A 464 -18.49 -10.54 -17.80
CA LYS A 464 -18.37 -11.96 -18.15
C LYS A 464 -19.38 -12.38 -19.21
N PHE A 465 -20.59 -11.87 -19.15
CA PHE A 465 -21.60 -12.07 -20.17
C PHE A 465 -21.16 -11.50 -21.52
N LEU A 466 -20.69 -10.25 -21.56
CA LEU A 466 -20.18 -9.66 -22.80
C LEU A 466 -18.97 -10.42 -23.36
N LYS A 467 -18.08 -10.91 -22.46
CA LYS A 467 -16.91 -11.71 -22.86
C LYS A 467 -17.33 -13.03 -23.53
N SER A 468 -18.45 -13.64 -23.16
CA SER A 468 -18.97 -14.84 -23.84
C SER A 468 -19.44 -14.60 -25.29
N TYR A 469 -19.58 -13.33 -25.68
CA TYR A 469 -19.81 -12.87 -27.05
C TYR A 469 -18.57 -12.22 -27.65
N GLU A 470 -17.37 -12.54 -27.16
CA GLU A 470 -16.09 -12.03 -27.62
C GLU A 470 -15.88 -10.52 -27.42
N ILE A 471 -16.76 -9.87 -26.66
CA ILE A 471 -16.65 -8.45 -26.30
C ILE A 471 -15.81 -8.36 -25.02
N HIS A 472 -14.52 -8.07 -25.20
CA HIS A 472 -13.57 -8.06 -24.09
C HIS A 472 -13.80 -6.88 -23.11
N PRO A 473 -13.67 -7.07 -21.76
CA PRO A 473 -13.86 -6.00 -20.77
C PRO A 473 -13.05 -4.73 -21.04
N VAL A 474 -11.78 -4.85 -21.47
CA VAL A 474 -10.95 -3.67 -21.83
C VAL A 474 -11.60 -2.85 -22.96
N SER A 475 -12.18 -3.50 -23.97
CA SER A 475 -12.89 -2.82 -25.04
C SER A 475 -14.13 -2.08 -24.51
N VAL A 476 -14.83 -2.68 -23.54
CA VAL A 476 -15.98 -2.05 -22.87
C VAL A 476 -15.55 -0.80 -22.10
N PHE A 477 -14.45 -0.86 -21.32
CA PHE A 477 -13.94 0.30 -20.60
C PHE A 477 -13.54 1.42 -21.56
N ASN A 478 -12.83 1.11 -22.64
CA ASN A 478 -12.44 2.08 -23.65
C ASN A 478 -13.68 2.73 -24.30
N LYS A 479 -14.70 1.94 -24.60
CA LYS A 479 -15.96 2.44 -25.17
C LYS A 479 -16.73 3.34 -24.20
N ILE A 480 -16.75 2.99 -22.91
CA ILE A 480 -17.32 3.84 -21.86
C ILE A 480 -16.61 5.19 -21.84
N ILE A 481 -15.27 5.22 -21.82
CA ILE A 481 -14.49 6.47 -21.79
C ILE A 481 -14.77 7.33 -23.03
N GLU A 482 -14.74 6.72 -24.22
CA GLU A 482 -15.05 7.42 -25.48
C GLU A 482 -16.41 8.10 -25.43
N LYS A 483 -17.43 7.38 -24.94
CA LYS A 483 -18.80 7.89 -24.87
C LYS A 483 -18.95 8.95 -23.78
N CYS A 484 -18.36 8.77 -22.60
CA CYS A 484 -18.42 9.74 -21.51
C CYS A 484 -17.86 11.11 -21.93
N LYS A 485 -16.79 11.15 -22.73
CA LYS A 485 -16.21 12.40 -23.25
C LYS A 485 -17.16 13.20 -24.14
N LYS A 486 -18.13 12.54 -24.76
CA LYS A 486 -19.10 13.15 -25.68
C LYS A 486 -20.48 13.31 -25.06
N ASP A 487 -20.77 12.62 -23.94
CA ASP A 487 -22.06 12.63 -23.28
C ASP A 487 -22.26 13.93 -22.50
N LYS A 488 -23.38 14.60 -22.74
CA LYS A 488 -23.79 15.79 -21.98
C LYS A 488 -24.82 15.47 -20.88
N GLY A 489 -25.08 14.17 -20.69
CA GLY A 489 -26.02 13.69 -19.70
C GLY A 489 -25.36 13.42 -18.34
N GLU A 490 -26.10 12.72 -17.50
CA GLU A 490 -25.73 12.44 -16.11
C GLU A 490 -24.39 11.71 -15.99
N ILE A 491 -24.08 10.76 -16.89
CA ILE A 491 -22.84 9.98 -16.84
C ILE A 491 -21.64 10.79 -17.36
N GLY A 492 -21.83 11.62 -18.40
CA GLY A 492 -20.80 12.54 -18.87
C GLY A 492 -20.46 13.61 -17.83
N ASN A 493 -21.45 14.09 -17.07
CA ASN A 493 -21.23 15.01 -15.96
C ASN A 493 -20.42 14.35 -14.85
N LEU A 494 -20.75 13.10 -14.47
CA LEU A 494 -19.98 12.32 -13.49
C LEU A 494 -18.51 12.09 -13.92
N TYR A 495 -18.30 11.82 -15.22
CA TYR A 495 -16.96 11.74 -15.81
C TYR A 495 -16.20 13.06 -15.65
N SER A 496 -16.84 14.18 -15.99
CA SER A 496 -16.22 15.51 -15.91
C SER A 496 -15.90 15.88 -14.46
N GLU A 497 -16.79 15.59 -13.53
CA GLU A 497 -16.57 15.76 -12.10
C GLU A 497 -15.38 14.94 -11.60
N PHE A 498 -15.30 13.65 -11.97
CA PHE A 498 -14.16 12.80 -11.63
C PHE A 498 -12.84 13.37 -12.15
N MET A 499 -12.82 13.87 -13.39
CA MET A 499 -11.60 14.40 -14.00
C MET A 499 -11.18 15.73 -13.37
N ASN A 500 -12.13 16.57 -12.96
CA ASN A 500 -11.84 17.80 -12.22
C ASN A 500 -11.28 17.48 -10.83
N ASP A 501 -11.91 16.55 -10.09
CA ASP A 501 -11.39 16.11 -8.79
C ASP A 501 -10.00 15.49 -8.89
N TYR A 502 -9.72 14.75 -9.97
CA TYR A 502 -8.37 14.23 -10.24
C TYR A 502 -7.36 15.36 -10.43
N ASP A 503 -7.67 16.35 -11.25
CA ASP A 503 -6.78 17.48 -11.53
C ASP A 503 -6.53 18.33 -10.27
N GLU A 504 -7.55 18.55 -9.45
CA GLU A 504 -7.45 19.32 -8.22
C GLU A 504 -6.73 18.58 -7.08
N ALA A 505 -6.79 17.25 -7.07
CA ALA A 505 -6.37 16.46 -5.92
C ALA A 505 -5.06 15.71 -6.11
N GLU A 506 -4.79 15.24 -7.32
CA GLU A 506 -3.70 14.30 -7.57
C GLU A 506 -2.56 14.91 -8.41
N SER A 507 -2.58 16.23 -8.72
CA SER A 507 -1.62 16.83 -9.66
C SER A 507 -1.07 18.21 -9.28
N PHE A 508 -0.83 18.46 -7.99
CA PHE A 508 -0.21 19.73 -7.56
C PHE A 508 1.23 19.82 -8.06
N ASP A 509 1.63 21.00 -8.58
CA ASP A 509 2.99 21.22 -9.08
C ASP A 509 4.07 21.16 -7.97
N SER A 510 3.70 21.33 -6.70
CA SER A 510 4.62 21.24 -5.57
C SER A 510 3.90 20.84 -4.29
N PHE A 511 4.66 20.22 -3.37
CA PHE A 511 4.15 19.91 -2.04
C PHE A 511 3.64 21.17 -1.30
N LYS A 512 4.32 22.31 -1.45
CA LYS A 512 3.91 23.58 -0.83
C LYS A 512 2.52 24.05 -1.31
N LYS A 513 2.20 23.88 -2.62
CA LYS A 513 0.86 24.19 -3.15
C LYS A 513 -0.19 23.23 -2.59
N LEU A 514 0.11 21.95 -2.54
CA LEU A 514 -0.73 20.91 -1.95
C LEU A 514 -1.02 21.22 -0.47
N GLU A 515 0.02 21.49 0.32
CA GLU A 515 -0.09 21.81 1.74
C GLU A 515 -0.95 23.06 1.96
N LYS A 516 -0.72 24.14 1.23
CA LYS A 516 -1.51 25.38 1.30
C LYS A 516 -2.98 25.15 0.94
N TYR A 517 -3.27 24.27 -0.01
CA TYR A 517 -4.64 23.95 -0.41
C TYR A 517 -5.37 23.21 0.71
N TRP A 518 -4.79 22.14 1.21
CA TRP A 518 -5.42 21.28 2.22
C TRP A 518 -5.41 21.85 3.64
N GLN A 519 -4.55 22.81 3.95
CA GLN A 519 -4.57 23.53 5.25
C GLN A 519 -5.67 24.61 5.34
N ARG A 520 -6.36 24.93 4.25
CA ARG A 520 -7.56 25.78 4.32
C ARG A 520 -8.66 25.01 5.06
N GLU A 521 -9.29 25.65 6.04
CA GLU A 521 -10.29 25.03 6.90
C GLU A 521 -11.42 24.32 6.13
N SER A 522 -11.97 24.98 5.10
CA SER A 522 -13.01 24.39 4.24
C SER A 522 -12.56 23.10 3.56
N ASN A 523 -11.32 23.04 3.04
CA ASN A 523 -10.80 21.87 2.37
C ASN A 523 -10.43 20.77 3.37
N PHE A 524 -9.85 21.14 4.51
CA PHE A 524 -9.53 20.19 5.57
C PHE A 524 -10.80 19.56 6.18
N ASN A 525 -11.87 20.32 6.29
CA ASN A 525 -13.17 19.78 6.71
C ASN A 525 -13.71 18.74 5.74
N ARG A 526 -13.52 18.92 4.43
CA ARG A 526 -13.85 17.89 3.40
C ARG A 526 -13.09 16.58 3.65
N LEU A 527 -11.81 16.64 4.08
CA LEU A 527 -11.06 15.44 4.47
C LEU A 527 -11.65 14.78 5.72
N LYS A 528 -12.01 15.59 6.74
CA LYS A 528 -12.58 15.09 8.00
C LYS A 528 -13.94 14.41 7.83
N GLU A 529 -14.75 14.90 6.91
CA GLU A 529 -16.09 14.38 6.62
C GLU A 529 -16.06 13.13 5.71
N GLY A 530 -14.85 12.64 5.33
CA GLY A 530 -14.71 11.53 4.39
C GLY A 530 -15.20 11.86 2.96
N ASN A 531 -15.55 13.13 2.69
CA ASN A 531 -16.01 13.61 1.38
C ASN A 531 -14.85 13.70 0.37
N TYR A 532 -13.65 13.45 0.82
CA TYR A 532 -12.46 13.42 0.01
C TYR A 532 -11.56 12.27 0.46
N GLY A 533 -11.44 11.29 -0.35
CA GLY A 533 -10.68 10.10 -0.07
C GLY A 533 -10.18 9.47 -1.36
N LYS A 534 -10.03 8.17 -1.37
CA LYS A 534 -9.68 7.41 -2.58
C LYS A 534 -10.74 7.66 -3.65
N LEU A 535 -10.41 8.47 -4.66
CA LEU A 535 -11.34 8.85 -5.74
C LEU A 535 -12.11 7.65 -6.29
N ASN A 536 -11.44 6.53 -6.52
CA ASN A 536 -12.10 5.32 -7.01
C ASN A 536 -13.22 4.84 -6.08
N MET A 537 -13.03 4.91 -4.77
CA MET A 537 -14.05 4.49 -3.81
C MET A 537 -15.21 5.49 -3.79
N LEU A 538 -14.90 6.79 -3.69
CA LEU A 538 -15.89 7.86 -3.70
C LEU A 538 -16.80 7.76 -4.94
N TYR A 539 -16.20 7.67 -6.13
CA TYR A 539 -16.95 7.61 -7.38
C TYR A 539 -17.65 6.27 -7.62
N THR A 540 -17.13 5.17 -7.05
CA THR A 540 -17.87 3.90 -7.02
C THR A 540 -19.18 4.07 -6.24
N PHE A 541 -19.15 4.67 -5.06
CA PHE A 541 -20.36 4.90 -4.27
C PHE A 541 -21.29 5.90 -4.95
N LYS A 542 -20.79 7.03 -5.45
CA LYS A 542 -21.60 7.99 -6.22
C LYS A 542 -22.34 7.29 -7.39
N LEU A 543 -21.60 6.51 -8.18
CA LEU A 543 -22.17 5.81 -9.34
C LEU A 543 -23.21 4.76 -8.91
N VAL A 544 -22.85 3.91 -7.95
CA VAL A 544 -23.70 2.77 -7.56
C VAL A 544 -24.92 3.20 -6.75
N LEU A 545 -24.83 4.20 -5.89
CA LEU A 545 -25.94 4.67 -5.07
C LEU A 545 -26.83 5.67 -5.81
N ASN A 546 -26.23 6.65 -6.47
CA ASN A 546 -26.99 7.79 -7.02
C ASN A 546 -27.24 7.66 -8.52
N HIS A 547 -26.30 7.13 -9.30
CA HIS A 547 -26.32 7.16 -10.77
C HIS A 547 -26.50 5.77 -11.42
N ARG A 548 -26.78 4.72 -10.64
CA ARG A 548 -26.89 3.34 -11.13
C ARG A 548 -27.86 3.15 -12.28
N LYS A 549 -29.06 3.74 -12.19
CA LYS A 549 -30.08 3.62 -13.24
C LYS A 549 -29.62 4.26 -14.56
N ALA A 550 -29.01 5.44 -14.46
CA ALA A 550 -28.45 6.14 -15.62
C ALA A 550 -27.28 5.37 -16.23
N PHE A 551 -26.39 4.83 -15.39
CA PHE A 551 -25.25 4.03 -15.85
C PHE A 551 -25.70 2.73 -16.53
N ASN A 552 -26.71 2.04 -16.01
CA ASN A 552 -27.28 0.85 -16.67
C ASN A 552 -27.86 1.19 -18.05
N LYS A 553 -28.61 2.30 -18.17
CA LYS A 553 -29.11 2.77 -19.48
C LYS A 553 -27.94 3.08 -20.44
N PHE A 554 -26.87 3.68 -19.91
CA PHE A 554 -25.70 4.00 -20.68
C PHE A 554 -24.98 2.72 -21.17
N LEU A 555 -24.84 1.69 -20.32
CA LEU A 555 -24.30 0.40 -20.70
C LEU A 555 -25.15 -0.32 -21.76
N LEU A 556 -26.47 -0.24 -21.68
CA LEU A 556 -27.35 -0.83 -22.69
C LEU A 556 -27.21 -0.16 -24.05
N LYS A 557 -26.98 1.17 -24.12
CA LYS A 557 -26.66 1.84 -25.39
C LYS A 557 -25.37 1.30 -26.01
N ILE A 558 -24.34 1.08 -25.15
CA ILE A 558 -23.07 0.49 -25.58
C ILE A 558 -23.27 -0.95 -26.05
N SER A 559 -24.07 -1.75 -25.32
CA SER A 559 -24.44 -3.12 -25.73
C SER A 559 -25.11 -3.18 -27.09
N LYS A 560 -26.04 -2.22 -27.37
CA LYS A 560 -26.70 -2.11 -28.66
C LYS A 560 -25.68 -1.88 -29.79
N GLU A 561 -24.74 -0.98 -29.61
CA GLU A 561 -23.70 -0.72 -30.62
C GLU A 561 -22.80 -1.95 -30.86
N TYR A 562 -22.44 -2.70 -29.81
CA TYR A 562 -21.71 -3.94 -29.98
C TYR A 562 -22.52 -4.98 -30.73
N ALA A 563 -23.78 -5.20 -30.34
CA ALA A 563 -24.67 -6.14 -31.07
C ALA A 563 -24.73 -5.84 -32.56
N THR A 564 -24.91 -4.57 -32.92
CA THR A 564 -24.93 -4.12 -34.33
C THR A 564 -23.57 -4.39 -35.01
N SER A 565 -22.45 -4.09 -34.34
CA SER A 565 -21.11 -4.21 -34.95
C SER A 565 -20.67 -5.65 -35.20
N ILE A 566 -21.19 -6.62 -34.44
CA ILE A 566 -20.86 -8.05 -34.58
C ILE A 566 -22.00 -8.87 -35.17
N GLY A 567 -23.05 -8.22 -35.68
CA GLY A 567 -24.15 -8.87 -36.42
C GLY A 567 -25.10 -9.73 -35.58
N LEU A 568 -25.28 -9.41 -34.30
CA LEU A 568 -26.23 -10.10 -33.42
C LEU A 568 -27.66 -9.57 -33.62
N ASP A 569 -28.65 -10.38 -33.25
CA ASP A 569 -30.01 -9.90 -33.02
C ASP A 569 -29.99 -8.85 -31.88
N VAL A 570 -30.11 -7.58 -32.26
CA VAL A 570 -29.91 -6.44 -31.37
C VAL A 570 -30.92 -6.43 -30.22
N ASP A 571 -32.19 -6.70 -30.51
CA ASP A 571 -33.25 -6.63 -29.50
C ASP A 571 -33.12 -7.77 -28.49
N ASN A 572 -32.89 -8.98 -28.96
CA ASN A 572 -32.63 -10.13 -28.09
C ASN A 572 -31.36 -9.95 -27.23
N PHE A 573 -30.28 -9.46 -27.83
CA PHE A 573 -29.04 -9.24 -27.09
C PHE A 573 -29.19 -8.16 -26.00
N VAL A 574 -29.85 -7.05 -26.32
CA VAL A 574 -30.12 -5.97 -25.36
C VAL A 574 -31.04 -6.45 -24.23
N GLU A 575 -32.01 -7.31 -24.52
CA GLU A 575 -32.90 -7.88 -23.51
C GLU A 575 -32.09 -8.81 -22.55
N LEU A 576 -31.19 -9.65 -23.07
CA LEU A 576 -30.26 -10.44 -22.27
C LEU A 576 -29.39 -9.55 -21.39
N CYS A 577 -28.85 -8.45 -21.95
CA CYS A 577 -28.06 -7.49 -21.17
C CYS A 577 -28.87 -6.85 -20.03
N LYS A 578 -30.15 -6.53 -20.23
CA LYS A 578 -31.04 -6.01 -19.19
C LYS A 578 -31.22 -7.02 -18.04
N GLU A 579 -31.47 -8.28 -18.35
CA GLU A 579 -31.65 -9.34 -17.37
C GLU A 579 -30.35 -9.59 -16.58
N VAL A 580 -29.17 -9.58 -17.25
CA VAL A 580 -27.89 -9.72 -16.59
C VAL A 580 -27.60 -8.52 -15.68
N LEU A 581 -27.88 -7.29 -16.13
CA LEU A 581 -27.73 -6.09 -15.29
C LEU A 581 -28.71 -6.10 -14.11
N LYS A 582 -29.95 -6.57 -14.30
CA LYS A 582 -30.91 -6.77 -13.22
C LYS A 582 -30.38 -7.75 -12.18
N PHE A 583 -29.85 -8.88 -12.62
CA PHE A 583 -29.22 -9.88 -11.73
C PHE A 583 -27.97 -9.32 -11.01
N GLN A 584 -27.10 -8.59 -11.72
CA GLN A 584 -25.94 -7.94 -11.14
C GLN A 584 -26.35 -6.93 -10.06
N ASN A 585 -27.32 -6.07 -10.35
CA ASN A 585 -27.83 -5.05 -9.44
C ASN A 585 -28.51 -5.64 -8.19
N ALA A 586 -29.12 -6.81 -8.31
CA ALA A 586 -29.71 -7.51 -7.17
C ALA A 586 -28.67 -7.97 -6.13
N LYS A 587 -27.39 -7.99 -6.45
CA LYS A 587 -26.29 -8.30 -5.51
C LYS A 587 -25.76 -7.06 -4.81
N PHE A 588 -26.15 -5.87 -5.26
CA PHE A 588 -25.68 -4.63 -4.68
C PHE A 588 -26.52 -4.24 -3.47
N LEU A 589 -25.89 -3.40 -2.66
CA LEU A 589 -26.57 -2.74 -1.57
C LEU A 589 -27.90 -2.11 -2.04
N GLN A 590 -28.99 -2.50 -1.40
CA GLN A 590 -30.29 -1.92 -1.59
C GLN A 590 -30.58 -1.04 -0.38
N ILE A 591 -30.78 0.25 -0.61
CA ILE A 591 -31.16 1.20 0.42
C ILE A 591 -32.66 1.52 0.17
N ASP A 592 -33.49 1.46 1.20
CA ASP A 592 -34.89 1.86 1.10
C ASP A 592 -35.07 3.39 1.20
N ASN A 593 -36.30 3.83 1.10
CA ASN A 593 -36.65 5.27 1.17
C ASN A 593 -36.36 5.91 2.53
N GLU A 594 -36.10 5.08 3.57
CA GLU A 594 -35.74 5.54 4.92
C GLU A 594 -34.21 5.42 5.16
N TRP A 595 -33.40 5.25 4.12
CA TRP A 595 -31.96 5.04 4.20
C TRP A 595 -31.53 3.79 4.98
N LYS A 596 -32.45 2.80 5.13
CA LYS A 596 -32.14 1.53 5.77
C LYS A 596 -31.66 0.50 4.74
N ILE A 597 -30.63 -0.26 5.12
CA ILE A 597 -30.11 -1.33 4.28
C ILE A 597 -31.05 -2.52 4.30
N LYS A 598 -31.54 -2.93 3.13
CA LYS A 598 -32.24 -4.21 3.00
C LYS A 598 -31.26 -5.36 3.14
N GLN A 599 -31.27 -6.05 4.27
CA GLN A 599 -30.34 -7.17 4.54
C GLN A 599 -30.62 -8.39 3.66
N GLN A 600 -31.87 -8.55 3.23
CA GLN A 600 -32.33 -9.67 2.41
C GLN A 600 -33.48 -9.22 1.53
N PHE A 601 -33.52 -9.71 0.28
CA PHE A 601 -34.66 -9.54 -0.61
C PHE A 601 -34.72 -10.69 -1.62
N THR A 602 -35.86 -10.80 -2.32
CA THR A 602 -36.08 -11.80 -3.36
C THR A 602 -36.40 -11.13 -4.68
N GLU A 603 -35.91 -11.69 -5.77
CA GLU A 603 -36.15 -11.22 -7.13
C GLU A 603 -36.42 -12.39 -8.07
N LYS A 604 -37.32 -12.20 -9.05
CA LYS A 604 -37.68 -13.22 -10.04
C LYS A 604 -36.91 -13.01 -11.34
N PHE A 605 -36.40 -14.11 -11.90
CA PHE A 605 -35.67 -14.13 -13.15
C PHE A 605 -36.21 -15.20 -14.09
N VAL A 606 -36.12 -14.95 -15.39
CA VAL A 606 -36.47 -15.88 -16.45
C VAL A 606 -35.29 -16.68 -16.97
N TYR A 607 -34.10 -16.50 -16.40
CA TYR A 607 -32.85 -17.21 -16.73
C TYR A 607 -32.25 -17.89 -15.52
N ASP A 608 -31.51 -19.02 -15.73
CA ASP A 608 -30.82 -19.72 -14.65
C ASP A 608 -29.40 -19.18 -14.44
N PHE A 609 -29.29 -18.09 -13.70
CA PHE A 609 -28.02 -17.45 -13.38
C PHE A 609 -27.10 -18.30 -12.51
N VAL A 610 -27.62 -19.25 -11.71
CA VAL A 610 -26.80 -20.16 -10.90
C VAL A 610 -26.13 -21.19 -11.78
N LYS A 611 -26.86 -21.83 -12.68
CA LYS A 611 -26.31 -22.78 -13.66
C LYS A 611 -25.31 -22.09 -14.58
N TRP A 612 -25.66 -20.89 -15.07
CA TRP A 612 -24.81 -20.06 -15.93
C TRP A 612 -23.45 -19.75 -15.27
N LYS A 613 -23.45 -19.35 -14.01
CA LYS A 613 -22.19 -19.08 -13.28
C LYS A 613 -21.38 -20.36 -13.06
N LYS A 614 -22.04 -21.48 -12.68
CA LYS A 614 -21.38 -22.77 -12.48
C LYS A 614 -20.77 -23.33 -13.76
N SER A 615 -21.34 -23.04 -14.94
CA SER A 615 -20.79 -23.43 -16.25
C SER A 615 -19.67 -22.52 -16.74
N GLY A 616 -19.15 -21.61 -15.90
CA GLY A 616 -18.08 -20.68 -16.27
C GLY A 616 -18.55 -19.53 -17.17
N TYR A 617 -19.82 -19.10 -17.04
CA TYR A 617 -20.43 -18.03 -17.83
C TYR A 617 -20.63 -18.40 -19.31
N GLY A 618 -20.99 -19.64 -19.59
CA GLY A 618 -21.36 -20.10 -20.93
C GLY A 618 -22.67 -19.49 -21.42
N LYS A 619 -23.43 -20.23 -22.24
CA LYS A 619 -24.73 -19.78 -22.74
C LYS A 619 -25.75 -19.58 -21.61
N LEU A 620 -26.41 -18.45 -21.58
CA LEU A 620 -27.46 -18.15 -20.61
C LEU A 620 -28.77 -18.80 -21.07
N GLU A 621 -29.25 -19.78 -20.30
CA GLU A 621 -30.44 -20.58 -20.62
C GLU A 621 -31.69 -19.92 -20.07
N LYS A 622 -32.74 -19.78 -20.91
CA LYS A 622 -34.07 -19.34 -20.51
C LYS A 622 -34.80 -20.46 -19.79
N LEU A 623 -35.49 -20.13 -18.74
CA LEU A 623 -36.30 -21.07 -17.95
C LEU A 623 -37.73 -21.11 -18.47
N ASN A 624 -38.38 -22.25 -18.39
CA ASN A 624 -39.81 -22.41 -18.72
C ASN A 624 -40.74 -21.66 -17.74
N LYS A 625 -40.28 -21.48 -16.48
CA LYS A 625 -40.99 -20.71 -15.44
C LYS A 625 -39.99 -19.80 -14.72
N GLN A 626 -40.46 -18.64 -14.28
CA GLN A 626 -39.64 -17.73 -13.48
C GLN A 626 -39.14 -18.40 -12.19
N LYS A 627 -37.85 -18.24 -11.90
CA LYS A 627 -37.20 -18.72 -10.70
C LYS A 627 -37.00 -17.57 -9.71
N LEU A 628 -37.37 -17.79 -8.47
CA LEU A 628 -37.15 -16.87 -7.37
C LEU A 628 -35.74 -17.04 -6.81
N TYR A 629 -34.98 -15.96 -6.81
CA TYR A 629 -33.64 -15.92 -6.19
C TYR A 629 -33.71 -15.11 -4.91
N LYS A 630 -33.04 -15.61 -3.88
CA LYS A 630 -32.88 -14.94 -2.58
C LYS A 630 -31.48 -14.35 -2.51
N PHE A 631 -31.40 -13.05 -2.26
CA PHE A 631 -30.14 -12.30 -2.17
C PHE A 631 -29.92 -11.89 -0.73
N TYR A 632 -28.66 -12.05 -0.28
CA TYR A 632 -28.18 -11.62 1.01
C TYR A 632 -27.08 -10.57 0.79
N ILE A 633 -27.16 -9.44 1.46
CA ILE A 633 -26.12 -8.41 1.38
C ILE A 633 -25.02 -8.77 2.36
N PRO A 634 -23.78 -8.93 1.91
CA PRO A 634 -22.67 -9.30 2.78
C PRO A 634 -22.46 -8.24 3.88
N LYS A 635 -22.20 -8.70 5.11
CA LYS A 635 -21.91 -7.81 6.27
C LYS A 635 -20.80 -6.80 6.00
N GLN A 636 -19.83 -7.13 5.13
CA GLN A 636 -18.77 -6.21 4.73
C GLN A 636 -19.26 -5.01 3.92
N GLN A 637 -20.31 -5.18 3.10
CA GLN A 637 -20.95 -4.06 2.39
C GLN A 637 -21.80 -3.20 3.33
N GLN A 638 -22.31 -3.79 4.41
CA GLN A 638 -23.10 -3.07 5.43
C GLN A 638 -22.23 -2.17 6.32
N LYS A 639 -20.93 -2.48 6.46
CA LYS A 639 -19.97 -1.69 7.25
C LYS A 639 -19.32 -0.55 6.46
N ALA A 640 -19.53 -0.49 5.16
CA ALA A 640 -18.91 0.49 4.26
C ALA A 640 -19.79 1.76 4.06
N ILE A 641 -20.91 1.82 4.72
CA ILE A 641 -21.79 2.97 4.85
C ILE A 641 -21.78 3.45 6.30
#